data_9f3e02c9db74ad550a74a46a08d74883
#
_entry.id   9f3e02c9db74ad550a74a46a08d74883
#
_cell.length_a   1.000
_cell.length_b   1.000
_cell.length_c   1.000
_cell.angle_alpha   90.00
_cell.angle_beta   90.00
_cell.angle_gamma   90.00
#
_symmetry.space_group_name_H-M   'P 1'
#
loop_
_entity.id
_entity.type
_entity.pdbx_description
1 polymer ?
#
loop_
_entity_poly.entity_id
_entity_poly.type
_entity_poly.pdbx_seq_one_letter_code
_entity_poly.pdbx_strand_id
1 'polypeptide(L)'
;MTIPSEYLLGAVILFLWFMLYVAISIFLNKARVTIHLENLKSELRQLPQLFAPSYEQNPRKMRSLLAYVLYLTQNIKLPMRQQHIFNTTSVQYFERGQIRRIARGNRFVRMSAARHLSNINTDTARKAIEKALIKEKHFPTKLYLANALADVGDPRSLYVLIQSLYGSHYWYRNKVNMLIASYGDRVKEVIGGYFWKKDIEIQDLLVDLAGSIPTEEFRDYLIDIIQHGSLEVGRLEKITAQLPTKCCYYCVHGRQEADDLHRQCPYKRIVPNNFRCFRYRTLVTSLSPASNFHRIMIRAGETLEKYYPQVLYSDYYLEHVDKDIRSIAVRALGRMPRLENLYRLIEYLEREDTTAAAREGLRNLLDHHPAFIVQLIQAFQDSHGILHNRLAEVLSNRIEYIITKLLSHERTVATAILNELISMGRVSEIIEFLKRNKNVELEDNLILVLKPRLLDNEHLAKECSLFLPDRILDKLGLERILPQAQKREEKIDKKLTRRLYGILAFALGFFPLLYVLGYYDRLGTMPLIQHLKYFVLNFNVNFAYYAIAVNLIYIILLFLSKLNIARATKLWELKNMSMLFKPRMLPSVSIIAPAYNEETTIIESANSLLSLKYPDFELVIVNDGSKDNTLKTLIDYFDLKKTDFSLHERLQHYPIRGIYTNPRIPSLIVVDKENGGKADTLNAGINVASKEYFCGIDADSLLESDALLKIASLTLDYGVETPALGGNVFPINGCKVDKGKIEKIGVPKHWLARLQMVEYMRAFMCGRLGWDYINSLLIISGAFGLFRKDRVILVGGYLTSRGKYQTDTVGEDMELVVRIARHMHESKRPYRISYAFNANCWTEVPESMSSLQKQRNRWQRGLIDIMYFHRKLIFNPSYGLMGMVGMPYYLIFEMIGPLFEMQGYLMVIVAALFGMLSVRLALLLFFASVLMGIFISVSSIKIAESLNVYFNYRDTIKLVWTSIIENFGPRQLFSMWRVIGFVRAMQKPRGWQKFERRGFKDNDRKDGAMGGAQQ
;
A
#
# COMPACT_ATOMS: atom_id res chain seq x y z
N MET A 1 -31.88 -37.95 9.02
CA MET A 1 -32.72 -37.66 7.84
C MET A 1 -32.04 -38.21 6.60
N THR A 2 -32.62 -39.26 6.02
CA THR A 2 -32.08 -39.90 4.81
C THR A 2 -32.71 -39.23 3.59
N ILE A 3 -31.94 -38.37 2.94
CA ILE A 3 -32.35 -37.75 1.67
C ILE A 3 -32.48 -38.86 0.62
N PRO A 4 -33.62 -39.05 -0.04
CA PRO A 4 -33.81 -40.03 -1.11
C PRO A 4 -32.80 -39.77 -2.26
N SER A 5 -32.28 -40.84 -2.86
CA SER A 5 -31.30 -40.76 -3.96
C SER A 5 -31.78 -39.97 -5.16
N GLU A 6 -33.09 -39.96 -5.41
CA GLU A 6 -33.74 -39.23 -6.50
C GLU A 6 -33.62 -37.72 -6.35
N TYR A 7 -33.80 -37.19 -5.13
CA TYR A 7 -33.58 -35.75 -4.88
C TYR A 7 -32.11 -35.34 -5.04
N LEU A 8 -31.18 -36.22 -4.68
CA LEU A 8 -29.75 -35.97 -4.85
C LEU A 8 -29.34 -35.98 -6.31
N LEU A 9 -29.88 -36.93 -7.08
CA LEU A 9 -29.71 -37.00 -8.54
C LEU A 9 -30.34 -35.80 -9.23
N GLY A 10 -31.54 -35.43 -8.82
CA GLY A 10 -32.22 -34.22 -9.30
C GLY A 10 -31.39 -32.94 -9.04
N ALA A 11 -30.81 -32.83 -7.85
CA ALA A 11 -29.95 -31.70 -7.50
C ALA A 11 -28.66 -31.68 -8.36
N VAL A 12 -28.04 -32.82 -8.63
CA VAL A 12 -26.88 -32.95 -9.53
C VAL A 12 -27.26 -32.54 -10.96
N ILE A 13 -28.36 -32.98 -11.48
CA ILE A 13 -28.84 -32.64 -12.84
C ILE A 13 -29.14 -31.16 -12.94
N LEU A 14 -29.87 -30.58 -11.98
CA LEU A 14 -30.18 -29.15 -11.91
C LEU A 14 -28.89 -28.30 -11.87
N PHE A 15 -27.91 -28.76 -11.10
CA PHE A 15 -26.61 -28.07 -11.00
C PHE A 15 -25.81 -28.17 -12.31
N LEU A 16 -25.83 -29.29 -12.99
CA LEU A 16 -25.22 -29.44 -14.32
C LEU A 16 -25.88 -28.52 -15.37
N TRP A 17 -27.21 -28.40 -15.34
CA TRP A 17 -27.93 -27.45 -16.17
C TRP A 17 -27.55 -26.01 -15.88
N PHE A 18 -27.43 -25.65 -14.61
CA PHE A 18 -26.98 -24.33 -14.20
C PHE A 18 -25.53 -24.04 -14.64
N MET A 19 -24.62 -25.05 -14.54
CA MET A 19 -23.26 -24.96 -15.06
C MET A 19 -23.23 -24.72 -16.56
N LEU A 20 -24.05 -25.44 -17.32
CA LEU A 20 -24.19 -25.25 -18.77
C LEU A 20 -24.69 -23.82 -19.08
N TYR A 21 -25.65 -23.33 -18.34
CA TYR A 21 -26.16 -21.95 -18.45
C TYR A 21 -25.02 -20.93 -18.20
N VAL A 22 -24.21 -21.11 -17.16
CA VAL A 22 -23.07 -20.22 -16.86
C VAL A 22 -22.05 -20.26 -18.00
N ALA A 23 -21.71 -21.45 -18.51
CA ALA A 23 -20.79 -21.61 -19.64
C ALA A 23 -21.32 -20.91 -20.93
N ILE A 24 -22.59 -21.16 -21.27
CA ILE A 24 -23.23 -20.50 -22.42
C ILE A 24 -23.22 -18.97 -22.25
N SER A 25 -23.45 -18.48 -21.01
CA SER A 25 -23.50 -17.05 -20.74
C SER A 25 -22.13 -16.36 -20.91
N ILE A 26 -21.02 -17.09 -20.77
CA ILE A 26 -19.66 -16.57 -21.09
C ILE A 26 -19.58 -16.28 -22.58
N PHE A 27 -20.00 -17.20 -23.42
CA PHE A 27 -19.94 -17.06 -24.88
C PHE A 27 -20.91 -15.97 -25.38
N LEU A 28 -22.13 -15.89 -24.83
CA LEU A 28 -23.09 -14.84 -25.17
C LEU A 28 -22.61 -13.45 -24.75
N ASN A 29 -21.98 -13.32 -23.59
CA ASN A 29 -21.42 -12.05 -23.15
C ASN A 29 -20.27 -11.61 -24.07
N LYS A 30 -19.41 -12.53 -24.47
CA LYS A 30 -18.31 -12.27 -25.40
C LYS A 30 -18.80 -11.84 -26.78
N ALA A 31 -19.79 -12.53 -27.33
CA ALA A 31 -20.43 -12.13 -28.59
C ALA A 31 -21.07 -10.73 -28.48
N ARG A 32 -21.76 -10.42 -27.39
CA ARG A 32 -22.36 -9.10 -27.13
C ARG A 32 -21.30 -8.01 -27.09
N VAL A 33 -20.18 -8.23 -26.37
CA VAL A 33 -19.08 -7.25 -26.28
C VAL A 33 -18.43 -7.03 -27.65
N THR A 34 -18.20 -8.09 -28.42
CA THR A 34 -17.63 -7.98 -29.77
C THR A 34 -18.56 -7.19 -30.70
N ILE A 35 -19.84 -7.50 -30.72
CA ILE A 35 -20.87 -6.78 -31.51
C ILE A 35 -20.95 -5.32 -31.07
N HIS A 36 -20.92 -5.06 -29.73
CA HIS A 36 -20.94 -3.70 -29.22
C HIS A 36 -19.71 -2.89 -29.65
N LEU A 37 -18.50 -3.49 -29.62
CA LEU A 37 -17.27 -2.84 -30.09
C LEU A 37 -17.28 -2.56 -31.59
N GLU A 38 -17.84 -3.47 -32.40
CA GLU A 38 -17.98 -3.25 -33.84
C GLU A 38 -18.99 -2.15 -34.14
N ASN A 39 -20.13 -2.14 -33.45
CA ASN A 39 -21.14 -1.06 -33.59
C ASN A 39 -20.52 0.28 -33.12
N LEU A 40 -19.75 0.29 -32.02
CA LEU A 40 -19.03 1.47 -31.53
C LEU A 40 -18.05 2.02 -32.58
N LYS A 41 -17.29 1.16 -33.23
CA LYS A 41 -16.37 1.54 -34.33
C LYS A 41 -17.12 2.11 -35.54
N SER A 42 -18.26 1.54 -35.89
CA SER A 42 -19.09 2.02 -37.00
C SER A 42 -19.72 3.37 -36.70
N GLU A 43 -20.24 3.56 -35.46
CA GLU A 43 -20.78 4.83 -35.00
C GLU A 43 -19.70 5.92 -34.87
N LEU A 44 -18.48 5.59 -34.43
CA LEU A 44 -17.35 6.51 -34.43
C LEU A 44 -16.96 7.01 -35.84
N ARG A 45 -17.03 6.16 -36.88
CA ARG A 45 -16.80 6.55 -38.27
C ARG A 45 -17.87 7.51 -38.79
N GLN A 46 -19.09 7.45 -38.25
CA GLN A 46 -20.22 8.31 -38.65
C GLN A 46 -20.30 9.61 -37.79
N LEU A 47 -19.42 9.80 -36.80
CA LEU A 47 -19.43 10.95 -35.90
C LEU A 47 -19.51 12.32 -36.63
N PRO A 48 -18.76 12.56 -37.73
CA PRO A 48 -18.86 13.82 -38.47
C PRO A 48 -20.23 14.05 -39.11
N GLN A 49 -20.95 12.98 -39.48
CA GLN A 49 -22.28 13.04 -40.09
C GLN A 49 -23.41 13.22 -39.04
N LEU A 50 -23.13 12.89 -37.78
CA LEU A 50 -24.09 12.96 -36.68
C LEU A 50 -24.34 14.41 -36.20
N PHE A 51 -23.43 15.34 -36.55
CA PHE A 51 -23.59 16.78 -36.29
C PHE A 51 -24.26 17.52 -37.46
N ALA A 52 -24.82 16.80 -38.47
CA ALA A 52 -25.56 17.41 -39.56
C ALA A 52 -26.98 17.81 -39.13
N PRO A 53 -27.52 18.91 -39.68
CA PRO A 53 -28.85 19.44 -39.30
C PRO A 53 -30.04 18.46 -39.40
N SER A 54 -29.90 17.41 -40.21
CA SER A 54 -30.91 16.39 -40.42
C SER A 54 -31.21 15.49 -39.20
N TYR A 55 -30.36 15.50 -38.16
CA TYR A 55 -30.53 14.69 -36.93
C TYR A 55 -31.39 15.34 -35.85
N GLU A 56 -31.72 16.63 -36.00
CA GLU A 56 -32.52 17.40 -34.99
C GLU A 56 -33.96 16.90 -34.86
N GLN A 57 -34.48 16.10 -35.81
CA GLN A 57 -35.86 15.69 -35.86
C GLN A 57 -36.26 14.56 -34.91
N ASN A 58 -35.30 13.88 -34.23
CA ASN A 58 -35.63 12.79 -33.32
C ASN A 58 -35.05 12.95 -31.89
N PRO A 59 -35.81 13.48 -30.90
CA PRO A 59 -35.30 13.76 -29.56
C PRO A 59 -34.78 12.54 -28.79
N ARG A 60 -35.24 11.32 -29.08
CA ARG A 60 -34.80 10.08 -28.41
C ARG A 60 -33.40 9.64 -28.96
N LYS A 61 -33.23 9.68 -30.29
CA LYS A 61 -31.95 9.39 -30.93
C LYS A 61 -30.90 10.43 -30.53
N MET A 62 -31.27 11.71 -30.48
CA MET A 62 -30.39 12.79 -30.04
C MET A 62 -29.93 12.63 -28.59
N ARG A 63 -30.79 12.24 -27.66
CA ARG A 63 -30.40 11.96 -26.26
C ARG A 63 -29.46 10.77 -26.14
N SER A 64 -29.67 9.71 -26.87
CA SER A 64 -28.79 8.54 -26.92
C SER A 64 -27.40 8.92 -27.45
N LEU A 65 -27.37 9.70 -28.54
CA LEU A 65 -26.16 10.21 -29.14
C LEU A 65 -25.38 11.14 -28.20
N LEU A 66 -26.06 12.10 -27.57
CA LEU A 66 -25.44 13.01 -26.62
C LEU A 66 -24.86 12.27 -25.39
N ALA A 67 -25.55 11.26 -24.88
CA ALA A 67 -25.02 10.41 -23.82
C ALA A 67 -23.76 9.66 -24.27
N TYR A 68 -23.72 9.23 -25.51
CA TYR A 68 -22.60 8.54 -26.13
C TYR A 68 -21.42 9.47 -26.42
N VAL A 69 -21.69 10.65 -27.00
CA VAL A 69 -20.65 11.67 -27.23
C VAL A 69 -20.08 12.16 -25.89
N LEU A 70 -20.89 12.32 -24.87
CA LEU A 70 -20.44 12.60 -23.49
C LEU A 70 -19.51 11.52 -22.95
N TYR A 71 -19.80 10.25 -23.24
CA TYR A 71 -18.91 9.14 -22.89
C TYR A 71 -17.57 9.22 -23.63
N LEU A 72 -17.58 9.53 -24.93
CA LEU A 72 -16.39 9.64 -25.78
C LEU A 72 -15.53 10.87 -25.43
N THR A 73 -16.15 12.03 -25.16
CA THR A 73 -15.45 13.28 -24.82
C THR A 73 -14.73 13.21 -23.45
N GLN A 74 -14.96 12.16 -22.68
CA GLN A 74 -14.20 11.89 -21.46
C GLN A 74 -12.69 11.76 -21.71
N ASN A 75 -12.32 11.31 -22.90
CA ASN A 75 -10.93 11.00 -23.26
C ASN A 75 -10.45 11.73 -24.53
N ILE A 76 -11.30 12.47 -25.21
CA ILE A 76 -10.99 13.14 -26.48
C ILE A 76 -11.49 14.58 -26.40
N LYS A 77 -10.59 15.55 -26.63
CA LYS A 77 -10.99 16.95 -26.81
C LYS A 77 -11.62 17.11 -28.19
N LEU A 78 -12.87 17.55 -28.24
CA LEU A 78 -13.52 17.91 -29.50
C LEU A 78 -12.92 19.23 -30.05
N PRO A 79 -12.81 19.40 -31.39
CA PRO A 79 -12.50 20.68 -32.01
C PRO A 79 -13.50 21.75 -31.57
N MET A 80 -13.06 23.02 -31.44
CA MET A 80 -13.87 24.12 -30.86
C MET A 80 -15.28 24.25 -31.47
N ARG A 81 -15.40 24.11 -32.79
CA ARG A 81 -16.69 24.20 -33.49
C ARG A 81 -17.65 23.07 -33.09
N GLN A 82 -17.14 21.87 -32.98
CA GLN A 82 -17.93 20.68 -32.59
C GLN A 82 -18.28 20.75 -31.09
N GLN A 83 -17.40 21.31 -30.25
CA GLN A 83 -17.66 21.54 -28.83
C GLN A 83 -18.79 22.56 -28.64
N HIS A 84 -18.85 23.60 -29.44
CA HIS A 84 -19.91 24.61 -29.37
C HIS A 84 -21.28 24.03 -29.74
N ILE A 85 -21.35 23.29 -30.85
CA ILE A 85 -22.59 22.60 -31.30
C ILE A 85 -23.05 21.59 -30.22
N PHE A 86 -22.11 20.82 -29.67
CA PHE A 86 -22.39 19.85 -28.61
C PHE A 86 -22.96 20.53 -27.36
N ASN A 87 -22.37 21.64 -26.91
CA ASN A 87 -22.85 22.38 -25.75
C ASN A 87 -24.26 22.92 -25.97
N THR A 88 -24.52 23.55 -27.09
CA THR A 88 -25.85 24.14 -27.41
C THR A 88 -26.94 23.08 -27.45
N THR A 89 -26.67 21.94 -28.11
CA THR A 89 -27.61 20.82 -28.19
C THR A 89 -27.81 20.14 -26.84
N SER A 90 -26.75 20.06 -26.02
CA SER A 90 -26.83 19.46 -24.68
C SER A 90 -27.69 20.29 -23.71
N VAL A 91 -27.63 21.62 -23.80
CA VAL A 91 -28.48 22.54 -23.03
C VAL A 91 -29.95 22.23 -23.34
N GLN A 92 -30.31 22.14 -24.61
CA GLN A 92 -31.71 21.97 -25.06
C GLN A 92 -32.32 20.65 -24.62
N TYR A 93 -31.56 19.54 -24.77
CA TYR A 93 -32.13 18.20 -24.64
C TYR A 93 -31.77 17.46 -23.34
N PHE A 94 -30.72 17.87 -22.65
CA PHE A 94 -30.11 17.08 -21.58
C PHE A 94 -30.07 17.78 -20.22
N GLU A 95 -29.85 19.09 -20.16
CA GLU A 95 -29.60 19.86 -18.94
C GLU A 95 -30.69 19.66 -17.88
N ARG A 96 -31.98 19.91 -18.22
CA ARG A 96 -33.11 19.76 -17.28
C ARG A 96 -33.22 18.38 -16.67
N GLY A 97 -32.90 17.37 -17.46
CA GLY A 97 -32.89 15.96 -17.02
C GLY A 97 -31.79 15.72 -15.99
N GLN A 98 -30.58 16.24 -16.23
CA GLN A 98 -29.43 16.09 -15.33
C GLN A 98 -29.63 16.88 -14.02
N ILE A 99 -30.22 18.07 -14.07
CA ILE A 99 -30.57 18.86 -12.88
C ILE A 99 -31.54 18.08 -11.97
N ARG A 100 -32.52 17.39 -12.52
CA ARG A 100 -33.41 16.50 -11.73
C ARG A 100 -32.64 15.31 -11.14
N ARG A 101 -31.72 14.73 -11.89
CA ARG A 101 -30.88 13.57 -11.47
C ARG A 101 -29.91 13.93 -10.36
N ILE A 102 -29.27 15.11 -10.40
CA ILE A 102 -28.37 15.56 -9.34
C ILE A 102 -29.13 15.86 -8.04
N ALA A 103 -30.37 16.34 -8.14
CA ALA A 103 -31.21 16.68 -6.99
C ALA A 103 -31.80 15.45 -6.27
N ARG A 104 -32.24 14.41 -7.01
CA ARG A 104 -33.05 13.29 -6.50
C ARG A 104 -32.42 11.91 -6.67
N GLY A 105 -31.31 11.79 -7.42
CA GLY A 105 -30.68 10.50 -7.71
C GLY A 105 -29.93 9.92 -6.49
N ASN A 106 -29.64 8.60 -6.56
CA ASN A 106 -28.69 8.00 -5.64
C ASN A 106 -27.28 8.56 -5.87
N ARG A 107 -26.32 8.23 -4.99
CA ARG A 107 -24.95 8.79 -5.03
C ARG A 107 -24.27 8.67 -6.40
N PHE A 108 -24.38 7.53 -7.08
CA PHE A 108 -23.76 7.31 -8.40
C PHE A 108 -24.42 8.17 -9.48
N VAL A 109 -25.74 8.28 -9.42
CA VAL A 109 -26.53 9.12 -10.33
C VAL A 109 -26.19 10.60 -10.12
N ARG A 110 -26.00 11.06 -8.86
CA ARG A 110 -25.58 12.44 -8.56
C ARG A 110 -24.19 12.75 -9.10
N MET A 111 -23.22 11.85 -8.90
CA MET A 111 -21.84 12.00 -9.41
C MET A 111 -21.84 12.05 -10.95
N SER A 112 -22.56 11.15 -11.62
CA SER A 112 -22.69 11.15 -13.08
C SER A 112 -23.37 12.42 -13.60
N ALA A 113 -24.45 12.85 -12.97
CA ALA A 113 -25.16 14.07 -13.34
C ALA A 113 -24.28 15.32 -13.16
N ALA A 114 -23.52 15.42 -12.07
CA ALA A 114 -22.59 16.53 -11.84
C ALA A 114 -21.54 16.64 -12.94
N ARG A 115 -20.98 15.51 -13.34
CA ARG A 115 -20.00 15.44 -14.43
C ARG A 115 -20.61 15.87 -15.77
N HIS A 116 -21.81 15.46 -16.08
CA HIS A 116 -22.50 15.90 -17.29
C HIS A 116 -22.79 17.40 -17.27
N LEU A 117 -23.20 17.91 -16.11
CA LEU A 117 -23.51 19.34 -15.93
C LEU A 117 -22.25 20.21 -16.03
N SER A 118 -21.08 19.73 -15.54
CA SER A 118 -19.83 20.48 -15.68
C SER A 118 -19.40 20.64 -17.15
N ASN A 119 -19.65 19.62 -17.98
CA ASN A 119 -19.36 19.68 -19.41
C ASN A 119 -20.33 20.62 -20.17
N ILE A 120 -21.59 20.76 -19.71
CA ILE A 120 -22.58 21.68 -20.29
C ILE A 120 -22.23 23.13 -19.95
N ASN A 121 -21.69 23.39 -18.77
CA ASN A 121 -21.12 24.66 -18.31
C ASN A 121 -22.05 25.89 -18.44
N THR A 122 -23.31 25.77 -18.02
CA THR A 122 -24.26 26.88 -17.91
C THR A 122 -24.35 27.38 -16.46
N ASP A 123 -24.88 28.60 -16.26
CA ASP A 123 -25.11 29.15 -14.90
C ASP A 123 -26.14 28.32 -14.11
N THR A 124 -27.16 27.75 -14.78
CA THR A 124 -28.14 26.85 -14.19
C THR A 124 -27.51 25.51 -13.78
N ALA A 125 -26.64 24.97 -14.60
CA ALA A 125 -25.89 23.73 -14.29
C ALA A 125 -24.95 23.97 -13.10
N ARG A 126 -24.21 25.06 -13.09
CA ARG A 126 -23.33 25.46 -12.00
C ARG A 126 -24.08 25.53 -10.66
N LYS A 127 -25.18 26.32 -10.60
CA LYS A 127 -26.00 26.46 -9.39
C LYS A 127 -26.58 25.12 -8.90
N ALA A 128 -26.92 24.22 -9.82
CA ALA A 128 -27.38 22.89 -9.46
C ALA A 128 -26.30 22.03 -8.79
N ILE A 129 -25.05 22.10 -9.29
CA ILE A 129 -23.90 21.40 -8.69
C ILE A 129 -23.59 22.02 -7.31
N GLU A 130 -23.56 23.33 -7.18
CA GLU A 130 -23.32 24.05 -5.91
C GLU A 130 -24.32 23.63 -4.83
N LYS A 131 -25.61 23.63 -5.16
CA LYS A 131 -26.69 23.22 -4.25
C LYS A 131 -26.55 21.74 -3.83
N ALA A 132 -26.12 20.88 -4.75
CA ALA A 132 -25.89 19.47 -4.45
C ALA A 132 -24.66 19.29 -3.55
N LEU A 133 -23.57 20.03 -3.79
CA LEU A 133 -22.33 19.96 -3.02
C LEU A 133 -22.55 20.33 -1.53
N ILE A 134 -23.29 21.40 -1.26
CA ILE A 134 -23.60 21.83 0.11
C ILE A 134 -24.44 20.78 0.86
N LYS A 135 -25.39 20.13 0.17
CA LYS A 135 -26.29 19.13 0.78
C LYS A 135 -25.65 17.75 0.98
N GLU A 136 -24.56 17.45 0.26
CA GLU A 136 -23.94 16.13 0.26
C GLU A 136 -23.16 15.88 1.56
N LYS A 137 -23.46 14.76 2.23
CA LYS A 137 -22.79 14.33 3.47
C LYS A 137 -21.74 13.24 3.24
N HIS A 138 -21.82 12.51 2.14
CA HIS A 138 -20.89 11.42 1.84
C HIS A 138 -19.65 11.97 1.15
N PHE A 139 -18.52 12.03 1.85
CA PHE A 139 -17.28 12.70 1.40
C PHE A 139 -16.76 12.28 0.01
N PRO A 140 -16.71 11.00 -0.37
CA PRO A 140 -16.34 10.65 -1.74
C PRO A 140 -17.25 11.28 -2.79
N THR A 141 -18.60 11.21 -2.62
CA THR A 141 -19.54 11.87 -3.53
C THR A 141 -19.32 13.38 -3.55
N LYS A 142 -19.11 13.98 -2.38
CA LYS A 142 -18.81 15.40 -2.21
C LYS A 142 -17.54 15.82 -2.99
N LEU A 143 -16.49 14.98 -3.01
CA LEU A 143 -15.28 15.22 -3.80
C LEU A 143 -15.56 15.24 -5.31
N TYR A 144 -16.36 14.32 -5.83
CA TYR A 144 -16.71 14.31 -7.25
C TYR A 144 -17.54 15.53 -7.65
N LEU A 145 -18.46 15.99 -6.77
CA LEU A 145 -19.23 17.22 -6.97
C LEU A 145 -18.31 18.45 -6.95
N ALA A 146 -17.37 18.52 -6.00
CA ALA A 146 -16.37 19.59 -5.93
C ALA A 146 -15.46 19.61 -7.17
N ASN A 147 -15.04 18.43 -7.65
CA ASN A 147 -14.26 18.34 -8.89
C ASN A 147 -15.06 18.82 -10.10
N ALA A 148 -16.32 18.41 -10.23
CA ALA A 148 -17.19 18.87 -11.31
C ALA A 148 -17.40 20.40 -11.28
N LEU A 149 -17.48 20.99 -10.08
CA LEU A 149 -17.58 22.44 -9.91
C LEU A 149 -16.26 23.14 -10.27
N ALA A 150 -15.11 22.57 -9.92
CA ALA A 150 -13.80 23.08 -10.31
C ALA A 150 -13.57 22.97 -11.84
N ASP A 151 -14.11 21.96 -12.50
CA ASP A 151 -14.06 21.81 -13.96
C ASP A 151 -14.87 22.87 -14.69
N VAL A 152 -15.95 23.42 -14.08
CA VAL A 152 -16.67 24.59 -14.57
C VAL A 152 -15.78 25.84 -14.57
N GLY A 153 -14.89 26.00 -13.58
CA GLY A 153 -13.90 27.05 -13.52
C GLY A 153 -14.43 28.46 -13.24
N ASP A 154 -15.69 28.61 -12.79
CA ASP A 154 -16.27 29.93 -12.47
C ASP A 154 -15.78 30.40 -11.08
N PRO A 155 -15.17 31.60 -10.97
CA PRO A 155 -14.67 32.11 -9.69
C PRO A 155 -15.72 32.22 -8.59
N ARG A 156 -17.00 32.41 -8.93
CA ARG A 156 -18.12 32.47 -7.98
C ARG A 156 -18.29 31.16 -7.23
N SER A 157 -17.90 30.06 -7.82
CA SER A 157 -17.96 28.72 -7.21
C SER A 157 -16.91 28.50 -6.11
N LEU A 158 -15.86 29.33 -6.03
CA LEU A 158 -14.84 29.26 -4.98
C LEU A 158 -15.44 29.41 -3.58
N TYR A 159 -16.42 30.28 -3.40
CA TYR A 159 -17.12 30.44 -2.11
C TYR A 159 -17.77 29.12 -1.66
N VAL A 160 -18.41 28.42 -2.58
CA VAL A 160 -19.08 27.16 -2.30
C VAL A 160 -18.08 26.04 -2.05
N LEU A 161 -16.95 26.02 -2.77
CA LEU A 161 -15.87 25.08 -2.52
C LEU A 161 -15.28 25.28 -1.12
N ILE A 162 -14.96 26.52 -0.72
CA ILE A 162 -14.48 26.87 0.62
C ILE A 162 -15.52 26.49 1.69
N GLN A 163 -16.79 26.83 1.47
CA GLN A 163 -17.86 26.45 2.38
C GLN A 163 -18.01 24.94 2.55
N SER A 164 -17.71 24.17 1.50
CA SER A 164 -17.78 22.70 1.54
C SER A 164 -16.74 22.05 2.45
N LEU A 165 -15.69 22.80 2.83
CA LEU A 165 -14.60 22.36 3.69
C LEU A 165 -14.95 22.38 5.18
N TYR A 166 -15.97 23.12 5.58
CA TYR A 166 -16.42 23.21 6.97
C TYR A 166 -16.87 21.84 7.50
N GLY A 167 -16.41 21.50 8.71
CA GLY A 167 -16.74 20.24 9.36
C GLY A 167 -16.24 18.98 8.62
N SER A 168 -15.33 19.14 7.65
CA SER A 168 -14.85 18.04 6.83
C SER A 168 -13.58 17.40 7.37
N HIS A 169 -13.35 16.13 7.04
CA HIS A 169 -12.14 15.41 7.41
C HIS A 169 -10.91 15.87 6.60
N TYR A 170 -9.72 15.73 7.18
CA TYR A 170 -8.42 16.08 6.55
C TYR A 170 -8.27 15.49 5.13
N TRP A 171 -8.70 14.23 4.91
CA TRP A 171 -8.67 13.62 3.57
C TRP A 171 -9.41 14.44 2.51
N TYR A 172 -10.62 14.93 2.82
CA TYR A 172 -11.43 15.73 1.90
C TYR A 172 -10.85 17.13 1.71
N ARG A 173 -10.44 17.77 2.82
CA ARG A 173 -9.81 19.13 2.80
C ARG A 173 -8.60 19.13 1.88
N ASN A 174 -7.68 18.18 2.04
CA ASN A 174 -6.46 18.13 1.24
C ASN A 174 -6.75 18.02 -0.27
N LYS A 175 -7.75 17.25 -0.68
CA LYS A 175 -8.13 17.10 -2.09
C LYS A 175 -8.82 18.35 -2.65
N VAL A 176 -9.72 18.97 -1.89
CA VAL A 176 -10.45 20.15 -2.34
C VAL A 176 -9.55 21.41 -2.32
N ASN A 177 -8.60 21.51 -1.40
CA ASN A 177 -7.60 22.59 -1.43
C ASN A 177 -6.82 22.61 -2.75
N MET A 178 -6.50 21.45 -3.30
CA MET A 178 -5.88 21.34 -4.61
C MET A 178 -6.80 21.80 -5.75
N LEU A 179 -8.10 21.51 -5.65
CA LEU A 179 -9.09 22.02 -6.61
C LEU A 179 -9.21 23.54 -6.53
N ILE A 180 -9.20 24.11 -5.33
CA ILE A 180 -9.19 25.56 -5.12
C ILE A 180 -7.90 26.16 -5.72
N ALA A 181 -6.74 25.56 -5.46
CA ALA A 181 -5.46 25.98 -6.02
C ALA A 181 -5.45 26.02 -7.56
N SER A 182 -6.24 25.16 -8.22
CA SER A 182 -6.34 25.14 -9.69
C SER A 182 -6.96 26.38 -10.31
N TYR A 183 -7.60 27.25 -9.53
CA TYR A 183 -8.12 28.54 -9.98
C TYR A 183 -7.02 29.64 -10.11
N GLY A 184 -5.80 29.35 -9.63
CA GLY A 184 -4.66 30.28 -9.74
C GLY A 184 -4.89 31.62 -9.02
N ASP A 185 -4.53 32.73 -9.64
CA ASP A 185 -4.61 34.08 -9.04
C ASP A 185 -6.03 34.51 -8.64
N ARG A 186 -7.06 33.94 -9.25
CA ARG A 186 -8.46 34.26 -8.91
C ARG A 186 -8.84 33.86 -7.48
N VAL A 187 -8.05 32.97 -6.87
CA VAL A 187 -8.21 32.56 -5.47
C VAL A 187 -7.97 33.73 -4.53
N LYS A 188 -7.03 34.63 -4.85
CA LYS A 188 -6.66 35.78 -4.03
C LYS A 188 -7.85 36.72 -3.79
N GLU A 189 -8.60 37.01 -4.84
CA GLU A 189 -9.76 37.92 -4.78
C GLU A 189 -10.86 37.40 -3.84
N VAL A 190 -11.06 36.11 -3.78
CA VAL A 190 -12.13 35.48 -2.96
C VAL A 190 -11.67 35.28 -1.52
N ILE A 191 -10.43 34.83 -1.31
CA ILE A 191 -9.91 34.46 0.02
C ILE A 191 -9.65 35.70 0.89
N GLY A 192 -9.29 36.87 0.32
CA GLY A 192 -9.09 38.08 1.08
C GLY A 192 -10.23 38.45 2.03
N GLY A 193 -11.47 38.14 1.65
CA GLY A 193 -12.65 38.29 2.51
C GLY A 193 -12.75 37.32 3.70
N TYR A 194 -11.94 36.24 3.74
CA TYR A 194 -11.91 35.28 4.85
C TYR A 194 -10.80 35.54 5.85
N PHE A 195 -9.73 36.30 5.52
CA PHE A 195 -8.59 36.54 6.42
C PHE A 195 -9.00 37.23 7.74
N TRP A 196 -10.06 38.00 7.71
CA TRP A 196 -10.56 38.72 8.88
C TRP A 196 -11.49 37.93 9.80
N LYS A 197 -11.82 36.68 9.43
CA LYS A 197 -12.69 35.81 10.23
C LYS A 197 -11.89 35.12 11.33
N LYS A 198 -12.21 35.42 12.59
CA LYS A 198 -11.58 34.83 13.78
C LYS A 198 -12.10 33.43 14.14
N ASP A 199 -12.67 32.70 13.20
CA ASP A 199 -13.17 31.34 13.42
C ASP A 199 -12.02 30.34 13.25
N ILE A 200 -11.79 29.50 14.27
CA ILE A 200 -10.70 28.51 14.33
C ILE A 200 -10.72 27.56 13.13
N GLU A 201 -11.92 27.11 12.71
CA GLU A 201 -12.03 26.22 11.55
C GLU A 201 -11.61 26.88 10.25
N ILE A 202 -11.91 28.17 10.10
CA ILE A 202 -11.49 28.97 8.94
C ILE A 202 -9.98 29.19 8.95
N GLN A 203 -9.42 29.53 10.11
CA GLN A 203 -7.98 29.74 10.25
C GLN A 203 -7.19 28.47 9.94
N ASP A 204 -7.60 27.30 10.47
CA ASP A 204 -6.98 26.01 10.18
C ASP A 204 -7.01 25.70 8.66
N LEU A 205 -8.12 26.04 8.01
CA LEU A 205 -8.33 25.86 6.58
C LEU A 205 -7.47 26.79 5.73
N LEU A 206 -7.33 28.05 6.13
CA LEU A 206 -6.52 29.03 5.41
C LEU A 206 -5.03 28.74 5.52
N VAL A 207 -4.58 28.21 6.67
CA VAL A 207 -3.20 27.72 6.84
C VAL A 207 -2.92 26.52 5.92
N ASP A 208 -3.88 25.59 5.77
CA ASP A 208 -3.77 24.48 4.81
C ASP A 208 -3.69 24.97 3.36
N LEU A 209 -4.49 25.98 3.01
CA LEU A 209 -4.47 26.62 1.69
C LEU A 209 -3.17 27.36 1.41
N ALA A 210 -2.63 28.08 2.39
CA ALA A 210 -1.35 28.76 2.29
C ALA A 210 -0.20 27.80 1.95
N GLY A 211 -0.24 26.58 2.52
CA GLY A 211 0.70 25.51 2.19
C GLY A 211 0.56 24.96 0.76
N SER A 212 -0.55 25.25 0.09
CA SER A 212 -0.83 24.81 -1.27
C SER A 212 -0.66 25.91 -2.32
N ILE A 213 -0.84 27.17 -1.91
CA ILE A 213 -0.80 28.37 -2.77
C ILE A 213 0.05 29.43 -2.05
N PRO A 214 1.38 29.36 -2.11
CA PRO A 214 2.25 30.32 -1.45
C PRO A 214 2.20 31.68 -2.18
N THR A 215 1.51 32.68 -1.59
CA THR A 215 1.43 34.07 -2.07
C THR A 215 1.79 35.03 -0.94
N GLU A 216 2.10 36.29 -1.30
CA GLU A 216 2.46 37.31 -0.30
C GLU A 216 1.32 37.59 0.69
N GLU A 217 0.08 37.59 0.23
CA GLU A 217 -1.10 37.77 1.07
C GLU A 217 -1.23 36.67 2.12
N PHE A 218 -0.94 35.43 1.73
CA PHE A 218 -0.87 34.29 2.68
C PHE A 218 0.32 34.41 3.62
N ARG A 219 1.47 34.89 3.16
CA ARG A 219 2.61 35.19 4.03
C ARG A 219 2.20 36.10 5.18
N ASP A 220 1.59 37.26 4.84
CA ASP A 220 1.18 38.24 5.82
C ASP A 220 0.10 37.72 6.77
N TYR A 221 -0.83 36.92 6.26
CA TYR A 221 -1.82 36.19 7.08
C TYR A 221 -1.20 35.17 8.03
N LEU A 222 -0.18 34.41 7.58
CA LEU A 222 0.51 33.44 8.46
C LEU A 222 1.31 34.16 9.57
N ILE A 223 1.88 35.33 9.27
CA ILE A 223 2.52 36.20 10.25
C ILE A 223 1.52 36.64 11.31
N ASP A 224 0.35 37.13 10.88
CA ASP A 224 -0.73 37.56 11.76
C ASP A 224 -1.22 36.43 12.69
N ILE A 225 -1.36 35.24 12.17
CA ILE A 225 -1.72 34.03 12.98
C ILE A 225 -0.69 33.76 14.09
N ILE A 226 0.61 33.87 13.80
CA ILE A 226 1.62 33.62 14.83
C ILE A 226 1.61 34.72 15.88
N GLN A 227 1.51 35.99 15.45
CA GLN A 227 1.54 37.14 16.34
C GLN A 227 0.30 37.20 17.24
N HIS A 228 -0.89 37.05 16.68
CA HIS A 228 -2.16 37.11 17.43
C HIS A 228 -2.50 35.79 18.10
N GLY A 229 -2.10 34.66 17.49
CA GLY A 229 -2.30 33.31 18.05
C GLY A 229 -1.57 33.12 19.38
N SER A 230 -0.38 33.66 19.52
CA SER A 230 0.38 33.63 20.78
C SER A 230 -0.35 34.32 21.93
N LEU A 231 -1.00 35.44 21.65
CA LEU A 231 -1.82 36.16 22.63
C LEU A 231 -3.10 35.40 23.02
N GLU A 232 -3.76 34.79 22.04
CA GLU A 232 -4.98 33.98 22.27
C GLU A 232 -4.66 32.67 23.03
N VAL A 233 -3.56 32.00 22.71
CA VAL A 233 -3.11 30.80 23.46
C VAL A 233 -2.83 31.16 24.90
N GLY A 234 -2.07 32.21 25.19
CA GLY A 234 -1.78 32.62 26.56
C GLY A 234 -3.04 33.05 27.33
N ARG A 235 -4.04 33.64 26.65
CA ARG A 235 -5.33 33.98 27.26
C ARG A 235 -6.17 32.75 27.56
N LEU A 236 -6.22 31.78 26.66
CA LEU A 236 -6.96 30.53 26.81
C LEU A 236 -6.31 29.62 27.86
N GLU A 237 -5.01 29.59 27.96
CA GLU A 237 -4.29 28.86 29.02
C GLU A 237 -4.58 29.43 30.41
N LYS A 238 -4.62 30.76 30.54
CA LYS A 238 -5.03 31.42 31.81
C LYS A 238 -6.46 31.10 32.18
N ILE A 239 -7.38 31.06 31.22
CA ILE A 239 -8.79 30.68 31.42
C ILE A 239 -8.92 29.20 31.77
N THR A 240 -8.19 28.30 31.10
CA THR A 240 -8.21 26.85 31.38
C THR A 240 -7.57 26.53 32.75
N ALA A 241 -6.53 27.24 33.15
CA ALA A 241 -5.91 27.08 34.48
C ALA A 241 -6.83 27.54 35.64
N GLN A 242 -7.76 28.45 35.33
CA GLN A 242 -8.75 28.93 36.34
C GLN A 242 -10.04 28.08 36.37
N LEU A 243 -10.26 27.20 35.38
CA LEU A 243 -11.43 26.31 35.37
C LEU A 243 -11.19 25.11 36.29
N PRO A 244 -12.06 24.85 37.30
CA PRO A 244 -11.91 23.68 38.13
C PRO A 244 -11.99 22.40 37.29
N THR A 245 -11.09 21.44 37.54
CA THR A 245 -11.05 20.13 36.85
C THR A 245 -12.39 19.38 36.87
N LYS A 246 -13.31 19.75 37.72
CA LYS A 246 -14.68 19.23 37.80
C LYS A 246 -15.63 19.76 36.73
N CYS A 247 -15.30 20.84 36.00
CA CYS A 247 -16.19 21.40 34.99
C CYS A 247 -16.42 20.43 33.82
N CYS A 248 -15.40 19.70 33.38
CA CYS A 248 -15.53 18.66 32.37
C CYS A 248 -16.35 17.44 32.86
N TYR A 249 -16.32 17.16 34.16
CA TYR A 249 -17.07 16.06 34.74
C TYR A 249 -18.58 16.31 34.74
N TYR A 250 -19.03 17.54 35.00
CA TYR A 250 -20.45 17.91 35.01
C TYR A 250 -21.05 18.03 33.60
N CYS A 251 -20.30 18.54 32.64
CA CYS A 251 -20.73 18.54 31.23
C CYS A 251 -20.93 17.11 30.69
N VAL A 252 -20.16 16.13 31.21
CA VAL A 252 -20.20 14.73 30.79
C VAL A 252 -21.42 13.97 31.34
N HIS A 253 -22.01 14.38 32.50
CA HIS A 253 -23.00 13.58 33.21
C HIS A 253 -24.41 14.15 33.24
N GLY A 254 -24.71 15.25 32.55
CA GLY A 254 -26.07 15.72 32.23
C GLY A 254 -27.03 15.96 33.43
N ARG A 255 -26.57 16.58 34.52
CA ARG A 255 -27.46 16.96 35.59
C ARG A 255 -27.92 18.42 35.49
N GLN A 256 -29.14 18.72 35.93
CA GLN A 256 -29.83 20.02 35.80
C GLN A 256 -29.04 21.26 36.35
N GLU A 257 -28.12 21.07 37.26
CA GLU A 257 -27.23 22.13 37.75
C GLU A 257 -26.10 22.53 36.77
N ALA A 258 -25.95 21.78 35.64
CA ALA A 258 -24.94 22.05 34.61
C ALA A 258 -25.34 23.17 33.65
N ASP A 259 -26.58 23.60 33.61
CA ASP A 259 -27.07 24.60 32.67
C ASP A 259 -26.46 25.99 32.87
N ASP A 260 -26.21 26.41 34.11
CA ASP A 260 -25.57 27.69 34.41
C ASP A 260 -24.05 27.65 34.15
N LEU A 261 -23.38 26.55 34.46
CA LEU A 261 -21.98 26.30 34.12
C LEU A 261 -21.77 26.12 32.61
N HIS A 262 -22.75 25.53 31.91
CA HIS A 262 -22.72 25.41 30.46
C HIS A 262 -22.90 26.77 29.77
N ARG A 263 -23.66 27.72 30.34
CA ARG A 263 -23.80 29.08 29.84
C ARG A 263 -22.50 29.90 29.97
N GLN A 264 -21.67 29.60 30.95
CA GLN A 264 -20.40 30.27 31.24
C GLN A 264 -19.20 29.56 30.55
N CYS A 265 -19.39 28.36 29.96
CA CYS A 265 -18.33 27.61 29.32
C CYS A 265 -17.91 28.31 28.01
N PRO A 266 -16.64 28.72 27.84
CA PRO A 266 -16.16 29.35 26.62
C PRO A 266 -16.22 28.46 25.39
N TYR A 267 -16.44 27.14 25.58
CA TYR A 267 -16.52 26.11 24.52
C TYR A 267 -17.94 25.86 24.00
N LYS A 268 -18.97 26.53 24.51
CA LYS A 268 -20.39 26.36 24.11
C LYS A 268 -20.61 26.51 22.61
N ARG A 269 -19.81 27.32 21.91
CA ARG A 269 -19.91 27.53 20.46
C ARG A 269 -19.30 26.40 19.62
N ILE A 270 -18.51 25.52 20.24
CA ILE A 270 -17.75 24.47 19.56
C ILE A 270 -18.48 23.13 19.66
N VAL A 271 -19.36 22.96 20.63
CA VAL A 271 -20.11 21.72 20.90
C VAL A 271 -21.57 21.88 20.47
N PRO A 272 -22.07 21.14 19.48
CA PRO A 272 -23.50 21.15 19.12
C PRO A 272 -24.36 20.65 20.28
N ASN A 273 -25.49 21.31 20.53
CA ASN A 273 -26.40 21.03 21.67
C ASN A 273 -26.96 19.58 21.74
N ASN A 274 -26.77 18.76 20.71
CA ASN A 274 -27.35 17.42 20.59
C ASN A 274 -26.34 16.25 20.67
N PHE A 275 -25.13 16.49 21.14
CA PHE A 275 -24.10 15.45 21.16
C PHE A 275 -24.04 14.70 22.49
N ARG A 276 -24.27 13.37 22.49
CA ARG A 276 -24.11 12.51 23.69
C ARG A 276 -22.63 12.44 24.09
N CYS A 277 -22.33 12.89 25.28
CA CYS A 277 -21.00 13.17 25.85
C CYS A 277 -20.02 11.98 25.91
N PHE A 278 -20.47 10.75 25.75
CA PHE A 278 -19.64 9.55 25.88
C PHE A 278 -18.57 9.40 24.79
N ARG A 279 -18.77 9.98 23.59
CA ARG A 279 -17.78 10.01 22.50
C ARG A 279 -16.77 11.16 22.61
N TYR A 280 -17.06 12.15 23.44
CA TYR A 280 -16.23 13.36 23.59
C TYR A 280 -15.08 13.20 24.59
N ARG A 281 -15.09 12.20 25.46
CA ARG A 281 -14.04 12.01 26.48
C ARG A 281 -12.64 11.89 25.90
N THR A 282 -12.51 11.34 24.68
CA THR A 282 -11.23 11.19 23.98
C THR A 282 -10.89 12.42 23.10
N LEU A 283 -11.89 13.20 22.69
CA LEU A 283 -11.67 14.42 21.90
C LEU A 283 -11.38 15.65 22.78
N VAL A 284 -12.02 15.78 23.92
CA VAL A 284 -11.85 16.96 24.80
C VAL A 284 -10.53 16.93 25.57
N THR A 285 -9.99 15.76 25.89
CA THR A 285 -8.65 15.64 26.51
C THR A 285 -7.50 15.83 25.51
N SER A 286 -7.77 15.69 24.21
CA SER A 286 -6.77 15.89 23.14
C SER A 286 -6.95 17.18 22.33
N LEU A 287 -8.03 17.93 22.53
CA LEU A 287 -8.40 19.10 21.74
C LEU A 287 -8.94 20.25 22.62
N SER A 288 -8.12 20.76 23.58
CA SER A 288 -8.41 22.06 24.16
C SER A 288 -8.35 23.13 23.02
N PRO A 289 -9.17 24.19 23.03
CA PRO A 289 -9.01 25.28 22.05
C PRO A 289 -7.61 25.88 22.05
N ALA A 290 -6.94 25.96 23.21
CA ALA A 290 -5.54 26.34 23.30
C ALA A 290 -4.64 25.40 22.47
N SER A 291 -4.83 24.08 22.56
CA SER A 291 -4.04 23.10 21.77
C SER A 291 -4.37 23.17 20.27
N ASN A 292 -5.59 23.54 19.89
CA ASN A 292 -5.95 23.74 18.48
C ASN A 292 -5.33 25.01 17.90
N PHE A 293 -5.38 26.12 18.61
CA PHE A 293 -4.69 27.35 18.22
C PHE A 293 -3.18 27.16 18.15
N HIS A 294 -2.59 26.53 19.15
CA HIS A 294 -1.18 26.20 19.18
C HIS A 294 -0.78 25.37 17.95
N ARG A 295 -1.57 24.33 17.61
CA ARG A 295 -1.33 23.53 16.40
C ARG A 295 -1.42 24.34 15.10
N ILE A 296 -2.37 25.26 14.98
CA ILE A 296 -2.52 26.13 13.81
C ILE A 296 -1.32 27.08 13.71
N MET A 297 -0.87 27.63 14.83
CA MET A 297 0.29 28.52 14.92
C MET A 297 1.58 27.79 14.52
N ILE A 298 1.81 26.55 15.01
CA ILE A 298 2.95 25.71 14.61
C ILE A 298 2.91 25.47 13.09
N ARG A 299 1.77 25.08 12.53
CA ARG A 299 1.63 24.82 11.09
C ARG A 299 1.83 26.09 10.26
N ALA A 300 1.41 27.25 10.75
CA ALA A 300 1.70 28.53 10.12
C ALA A 300 3.20 28.78 10.11
N GLY A 301 3.89 28.55 11.22
CA GLY A 301 5.34 28.64 11.33
C GLY A 301 6.08 27.68 10.38
N GLU A 302 5.68 26.42 10.31
CA GLU A 302 6.23 25.41 9.40
C GLU A 302 6.02 25.79 7.92
N THR A 303 4.89 26.40 7.61
CA THR A 303 4.60 26.91 6.26
C THR A 303 5.49 28.10 5.92
N LEU A 304 5.69 29.03 6.86
CA LEU A 304 6.63 30.15 6.71
C LEU A 304 8.08 29.64 6.56
N GLU A 305 8.52 28.70 7.37
CA GLU A 305 9.84 28.07 7.26
C GLU A 305 10.08 27.52 5.86
N LYS A 306 9.08 26.89 5.28
CA LYS A 306 9.19 26.23 3.97
C LYS A 306 9.23 27.22 2.80
N TYR A 307 8.39 28.24 2.81
CA TYR A 307 8.18 29.13 1.66
C TYR A 307 8.73 30.53 1.84
N TYR A 308 8.86 31.01 3.09
CA TYR A 308 9.26 32.39 3.43
C TYR A 308 10.23 32.39 4.63
N PRO A 309 11.32 31.61 4.61
CA PRO A 309 12.20 31.46 5.79
C PRO A 309 12.77 32.80 6.27
N GLN A 310 12.95 33.78 5.38
CA GLN A 310 13.46 35.11 5.70
C GLN A 310 12.60 35.86 6.72
N VAL A 311 11.31 35.58 6.80
CA VAL A 311 10.38 36.22 7.76
C VAL A 311 10.73 35.82 9.20
N LEU A 312 11.20 34.60 9.40
CA LEU A 312 11.47 34.01 10.71
C LEU A 312 12.84 34.43 11.30
N TYR A 313 13.58 35.35 10.64
CA TYR A 313 14.91 35.78 11.07
C TYR A 313 14.93 36.88 12.10
N SER A 314 13.77 37.49 12.36
CA SER A 314 13.71 38.52 13.36
C SER A 314 13.84 37.92 14.76
N ASP A 315 14.42 38.68 15.66
CA ASP A 315 14.60 38.29 17.05
C ASP A 315 13.24 37.98 17.73
N TYR A 316 12.14 38.55 17.23
CA TYR A 316 10.79 38.22 17.67
C TYR A 316 10.49 36.74 17.57
N TYR A 317 10.86 36.04 16.48
CA TYR A 317 10.63 34.63 16.30
C TYR A 317 11.73 33.75 16.93
N LEU A 318 12.97 34.22 16.86
CA LEU A 318 14.14 33.51 17.38
C LEU A 318 14.14 33.47 18.92
N GLU A 319 13.58 34.48 19.58
CA GLU A 319 13.40 34.53 21.05
C GLU A 319 11.92 34.40 21.46
N HIS A 320 11.10 33.81 20.61
CA HIS A 320 9.67 33.65 20.86
C HIS A 320 9.40 32.88 22.14
N VAL A 321 8.39 33.29 22.91
CA VAL A 321 8.00 32.64 24.18
C VAL A 321 7.65 31.17 23.98
N ASP A 322 6.98 30.86 22.89
CA ASP A 322 6.66 29.47 22.51
C ASP A 322 7.89 28.79 21.94
N LYS A 323 8.31 27.68 22.58
CA LYS A 323 9.50 26.90 22.22
C LYS A 323 9.41 26.26 20.82
N ASP A 324 8.20 25.87 20.39
CA ASP A 324 8.01 25.21 19.09
C ASP A 324 8.18 26.22 17.95
N ILE A 325 7.64 27.44 18.09
CA ILE A 325 7.87 28.53 17.14
C ILE A 325 9.33 28.95 17.12
N ARG A 326 9.97 29.07 18.29
CA ARG A 326 11.41 29.34 18.39
C ARG A 326 12.25 28.27 17.70
N SER A 327 11.91 27.00 17.89
CA SER A 327 12.58 25.86 17.21
C SER A 327 12.41 25.92 15.70
N ILE A 328 11.22 26.29 15.20
CA ILE A 328 10.97 26.46 13.76
C ILE A 328 11.82 27.63 13.20
N ALA A 329 11.89 28.75 13.92
CA ALA A 329 12.68 29.91 13.50
C ALA A 329 14.18 29.58 13.46
N VAL A 330 14.69 28.87 14.47
CA VAL A 330 16.08 28.41 14.50
C VAL A 330 16.38 27.45 13.33
N ARG A 331 15.49 26.52 13.00
CA ARG A 331 15.68 25.66 11.81
C ARG A 331 15.69 26.45 10.51
N ALA A 332 14.85 27.48 10.42
CA ALA A 332 14.75 28.35 9.23
C ALA A 332 16.09 29.02 8.89
N LEU A 333 16.94 29.34 9.89
CA LEU A 333 18.29 29.87 9.66
C LEU A 333 19.13 28.94 8.76
N GLY A 334 18.96 27.63 8.89
CA GLY A 334 19.68 26.63 8.10
C GLY A 334 19.26 26.56 6.62
N ARG A 335 18.15 27.17 6.24
CA ARG A 335 17.68 27.19 4.85
C ARG A 335 18.29 28.31 4.02
N MET A 336 18.97 29.26 4.66
CA MET A 336 19.65 30.35 3.96
C MET A 336 21.14 30.33 4.26
N PRO A 337 21.98 30.11 3.22
CA PRO A 337 23.42 29.92 3.36
C PRO A 337 24.14 31.26 3.54
N ARG A 338 24.08 31.79 4.75
CA ARG A 338 24.83 32.97 5.19
C ARG A 338 25.76 32.63 6.33
N LEU A 339 26.93 33.18 6.34
CA LEU A 339 27.92 32.95 7.40
C LEU A 339 27.38 33.38 8.77
N GLU A 340 26.64 34.49 8.83
CA GLU A 340 25.98 34.95 10.03
C GLU A 340 25.02 33.88 10.62
N ASN A 341 24.27 33.21 9.77
CA ASN A 341 23.34 32.17 10.21
C ASN A 341 24.08 30.93 10.76
N LEU A 342 25.29 30.64 10.25
CA LEU A 342 26.13 29.59 10.82
C LEU A 342 26.48 29.90 12.28
N TYR A 343 26.95 31.12 12.56
CA TYR A 343 27.35 31.49 13.94
C TYR A 343 26.13 31.55 14.87
N ARG A 344 25.00 32.07 14.41
CA ARG A 344 23.75 32.04 15.18
C ARG A 344 23.32 30.61 15.48
N LEU A 345 23.37 29.71 14.53
CA LEU A 345 23.01 28.29 14.76
C LEU A 345 23.96 27.62 15.76
N ILE A 346 25.24 27.98 15.77
CA ILE A 346 26.19 27.50 16.77
C ILE A 346 25.82 28.01 18.18
N GLU A 347 25.41 29.27 18.30
CA GLU A 347 24.92 29.83 19.57
C GLU A 347 23.66 29.10 20.06
N TYR A 348 22.68 28.87 19.17
CA TYR A 348 21.46 28.13 19.52
C TYR A 348 21.72 26.63 19.78
N LEU A 349 22.83 26.08 19.29
CA LEU A 349 23.24 24.73 19.58
C LEU A 349 23.60 24.55 21.08
N GLU A 350 24.04 25.60 21.75
CA GLU A 350 24.39 25.60 23.16
C GLU A 350 23.17 25.52 24.08
N ARG A 351 22.01 26.06 23.66
CA ARG A 351 20.78 26.10 24.46
C ARG A 351 20.05 24.75 24.41
N GLU A 352 19.59 24.24 25.57
CA GLU A 352 18.91 22.92 25.64
C GLU A 352 17.62 22.85 24.84
N ASP A 353 16.83 23.91 24.86
CA ASP A 353 15.51 23.98 24.24
C ASP A 353 15.55 24.10 22.70
N THR A 354 16.65 24.58 22.13
CA THR A 354 16.83 24.76 20.69
C THR A 354 17.88 23.84 20.06
N THR A 355 18.60 23.06 20.85
CA THR A 355 19.69 22.16 20.40
C THR A 355 19.29 21.29 19.19
N ALA A 356 18.13 20.65 19.26
CA ALA A 356 17.66 19.77 18.18
C ALA A 356 17.37 20.54 16.89
N ALA A 357 16.77 21.72 17.00
CA ALA A 357 16.46 22.59 15.87
C ALA A 357 17.73 23.20 15.25
N ALA A 358 18.68 23.63 16.08
CA ALA A 358 19.98 24.16 15.65
C ALA A 358 20.81 23.10 14.93
N ARG A 359 20.80 21.85 15.44
CA ARG A 359 21.47 20.70 14.80
C ARG A 359 20.90 20.41 13.41
N GLU A 360 19.57 20.40 13.28
CA GLU A 360 18.89 20.23 12.00
C GLU A 360 19.18 21.42 11.05
N GLY A 361 19.17 22.64 11.57
CA GLY A 361 19.54 23.83 10.83
C GLY A 361 20.97 23.80 10.29
N LEU A 362 21.96 23.43 11.13
CA LEU A 362 23.36 23.26 10.72
C LEU A 362 23.53 22.17 9.66
N ARG A 363 22.83 21.06 9.79
CA ARG A 363 22.81 20.00 8.77
C ARG A 363 22.29 20.53 7.43
N ASN A 364 21.13 21.18 7.43
CA ASN A 364 20.54 21.77 6.22
C ASN A 364 21.49 22.81 5.58
N LEU A 365 22.14 23.61 6.40
CA LEU A 365 23.12 24.60 5.95
C LEU A 365 24.32 23.96 5.25
N LEU A 366 24.88 22.90 5.83
CA LEU A 366 26.00 22.13 5.26
C LEU A 366 25.59 21.35 4.01
N ASP A 367 24.34 20.89 3.92
CA ASP A 367 23.82 20.20 2.73
C ASP A 367 23.73 21.14 1.52
N HIS A 368 23.37 22.40 1.74
CA HIS A 368 23.32 23.44 0.69
C HIS A 368 24.66 24.10 0.42
N HIS A 369 25.52 24.24 1.43
CA HIS A 369 26.85 24.89 1.36
C HIS A 369 27.89 24.11 2.13
N PRO A 370 28.46 23.03 1.53
CA PRO A 370 29.47 22.20 2.17
C PRO A 370 30.74 22.95 2.62
N ALA A 371 31.05 24.09 1.98
CA ALA A 371 32.23 24.90 2.32
C ALA A 371 32.20 25.41 3.77
N PHE A 372 31.05 25.58 4.39
CA PHE A 372 30.92 26.03 5.78
C PHE A 372 31.44 25.02 6.81
N ILE A 373 31.77 23.80 6.37
CA ILE A 373 32.42 22.82 7.25
C ILE A 373 33.75 23.31 7.84
N VAL A 374 34.47 24.18 7.12
CA VAL A 374 35.76 24.73 7.60
C VAL A 374 35.55 25.61 8.81
N GLN A 375 34.55 26.50 8.76
CA GLN A 375 34.20 27.38 9.86
C GLN A 375 33.62 26.58 11.05
N LEU A 376 32.93 25.48 10.77
CA LEU A 376 32.39 24.62 11.83
C LEU A 376 33.51 23.84 12.54
N ILE A 377 34.53 23.40 11.80
CA ILE A 377 35.75 22.80 12.36
C ILE A 377 36.50 23.82 13.21
N GLN A 378 36.61 25.06 12.76
CA GLN A 378 37.23 26.12 13.53
C GLN A 378 36.45 26.37 14.85
N ALA A 379 35.12 26.46 14.77
CA ALA A 379 34.28 26.62 15.94
C ALA A 379 34.39 25.43 16.93
N PHE A 380 34.61 24.21 16.42
CA PHE A 380 34.89 23.05 17.26
C PHE A 380 36.22 23.20 18.01
N GLN A 381 37.30 23.69 17.36
CA GLN A 381 38.61 23.94 18.00
C GLN A 381 38.53 24.97 19.12
N ASP A 382 37.71 26.01 18.91
CA ASP A 382 37.57 27.13 19.85
C ASP A 382 36.57 26.85 21.00
N SER A 383 35.80 25.75 20.89
CA SER A 383 34.75 25.38 21.86
C SER A 383 35.22 24.45 22.97
N HIS A 384 34.50 24.47 24.11
CA HIS A 384 34.75 23.60 25.27
C HIS A 384 33.42 23.09 25.83
N GLY A 385 33.47 21.98 26.59
CA GLY A 385 32.33 21.45 27.31
C GLY A 385 31.19 20.94 26.42
N ILE A 386 29.95 21.29 26.76
CA ILE A 386 28.74 20.77 26.08
C ILE A 386 28.65 21.17 24.60
N LEU A 387 29.09 22.38 24.27
CA LEU A 387 29.10 22.86 22.89
C LEU A 387 30.06 22.05 22.02
N HIS A 388 31.26 21.74 22.56
CA HIS A 388 32.26 20.92 21.90
C HIS A 388 31.69 19.56 21.45
N ASN A 389 31.01 18.87 22.36
CA ASN A 389 30.37 17.58 22.08
C ASN A 389 29.23 17.69 21.04
N ARG A 390 28.42 18.75 21.13
CA ARG A 390 27.32 18.99 20.17
C ARG A 390 27.82 19.32 18.78
N LEU A 391 28.92 20.04 18.66
CA LEU A 391 29.60 20.33 17.39
C LEU A 391 30.23 19.06 16.79
N ALA A 392 30.90 18.22 17.61
CA ALA A 392 31.37 16.91 17.17
C ALA A 392 30.23 16.07 16.59
N GLU A 393 29.06 16.07 17.26
CA GLU A 393 27.89 15.36 16.78
C GLU A 393 27.34 15.91 15.44
N VAL A 394 27.38 17.19 15.20
CA VAL A 394 27.02 17.78 13.89
C VAL A 394 28.05 17.36 12.82
N LEU A 395 29.33 17.42 13.14
CA LEU A 395 30.46 17.04 12.26
C LEU A 395 30.43 15.55 11.90
N SER A 396 29.86 14.68 12.75
CA SER A 396 29.73 13.24 12.44
C SER A 396 28.94 12.97 11.16
N ASN A 397 28.02 13.84 10.77
CA ASN A 397 27.30 13.71 9.52
C ASN A 397 28.18 13.90 8.26
N ARG A 398 29.41 14.40 8.43
CA ARG A 398 30.43 14.58 7.39
C ARG A 398 31.73 13.82 7.74
N ILE A 399 31.58 12.66 8.38
CA ILE A 399 32.66 11.86 8.90
C ILE A 399 33.72 11.53 7.82
N GLU A 400 33.31 11.24 6.59
CA GLU A 400 34.23 10.93 5.48
C GLU A 400 35.15 12.12 5.19
N TYR A 401 34.59 13.34 5.17
CA TYR A 401 35.42 14.55 5.02
C TYR A 401 36.43 14.71 6.17
N ILE A 402 35.98 14.50 7.42
CA ILE A 402 36.85 14.59 8.59
C ILE A 402 37.97 13.56 8.51
N ILE A 403 37.67 12.32 8.12
CA ILE A 403 38.65 11.26 7.97
C ILE A 403 39.67 11.62 6.87
N THR A 404 39.27 12.23 5.74
CA THR A 404 40.24 12.65 4.70
C THR A 404 41.26 13.67 5.21
N LYS A 405 40.89 14.48 6.23
CA LYS A 405 41.79 15.46 6.86
C LYS A 405 42.92 14.83 7.67
N LEU A 406 42.87 13.53 7.97
CA LEU A 406 43.97 12.80 8.57
C LEU A 406 45.25 12.76 7.69
N LEU A 407 45.09 13.00 6.38
CA LEU A 407 46.18 13.09 5.41
C LEU A 407 46.70 14.54 5.19
N SER A 408 46.12 15.52 5.88
CA SER A 408 46.45 16.93 5.72
C SER A 408 47.12 17.53 6.97
N HIS A 409 47.50 18.79 6.88
CA HIS A 409 47.99 19.58 8.05
C HIS A 409 46.97 19.74 9.18
N GLU A 410 45.69 19.43 8.91
CA GLU A 410 44.58 19.46 9.90
C GLU A 410 44.43 18.11 10.65
N ARG A 411 45.41 17.22 10.58
CA ARG A 411 45.40 15.89 11.20
C ARG A 411 45.09 15.92 12.69
N THR A 412 45.64 16.89 13.43
CA THR A 412 45.43 17.02 14.88
C THR A 412 43.97 17.27 15.22
N VAL A 413 43.31 18.13 14.45
CA VAL A 413 41.92 18.49 14.62
C VAL A 413 40.99 17.33 14.26
N ALA A 414 41.26 16.70 13.12
CA ALA A 414 40.52 15.51 12.69
C ALA A 414 40.63 14.40 13.75
N THR A 415 41.81 14.20 14.34
CA THR A 415 42.01 13.23 15.43
C THR A 415 41.22 13.63 16.68
N ALA A 416 41.16 14.92 17.04
CA ALA A 416 40.37 15.39 18.18
C ALA A 416 38.88 15.12 17.98
N ILE A 417 38.30 15.44 16.80
CA ILE A 417 36.89 15.19 16.47
C ILE A 417 36.58 13.69 16.51
N LEU A 418 37.44 12.85 15.93
CA LEU A 418 37.25 11.40 15.95
C LEU A 418 37.33 10.82 17.37
N ASN A 419 38.23 11.29 18.20
CA ASN A 419 38.33 10.89 19.60
C ASN A 419 37.07 11.25 20.37
N GLU A 420 36.52 12.45 20.14
CA GLU A 420 35.29 12.88 20.78
C GLU A 420 34.08 12.01 20.35
N LEU A 421 33.99 11.70 19.07
CA LEU A 421 32.95 10.80 18.57
C LEU A 421 33.04 9.39 19.14
N ILE A 422 34.25 8.89 19.31
CA ILE A 422 34.51 7.59 19.95
C ILE A 422 34.11 7.63 21.44
N SER A 423 34.42 8.70 22.16
CA SER A 423 34.05 8.87 23.57
C SER A 423 32.52 8.90 23.76
N MET A 424 31.81 9.46 22.78
CA MET A 424 30.34 9.50 22.74
C MET A 424 29.70 8.18 22.29
N GLY A 425 30.47 7.15 21.96
CA GLY A 425 29.99 5.86 21.45
C GLY A 425 29.49 5.87 20.00
N ARG A 426 29.81 6.93 19.23
CA ARG A 426 29.45 7.07 17.81
C ARG A 426 30.51 6.49 16.90
N VAL A 427 30.68 5.18 16.96
CA VAL A 427 31.72 4.45 16.25
C VAL A 427 31.21 3.76 14.98
N SER A 428 29.91 3.62 14.80
CA SER A 428 29.31 2.94 13.67
C SER A 428 29.69 3.57 12.33
N GLU A 429 29.69 4.90 12.24
CA GLU A 429 30.08 5.63 11.03
C GLU A 429 31.55 5.45 10.67
N ILE A 430 32.44 5.38 11.68
CA ILE A 430 33.88 5.13 11.49
C ILE A 430 34.10 3.70 11.01
N ILE A 431 33.43 2.73 11.61
CA ILE A 431 33.49 1.31 11.24
C ILE A 431 32.96 1.15 9.81
N GLU A 432 31.86 1.80 9.46
CA GLU A 432 31.27 1.76 8.12
C GLU A 432 32.22 2.33 7.07
N PHE A 433 32.89 3.46 7.38
CA PHE A 433 33.93 4.03 6.53
C PHE A 433 35.08 3.04 6.30
N LEU A 434 35.63 2.42 7.36
CA LEU A 434 36.69 1.43 7.26
C LEU A 434 36.32 0.22 6.39
N LYS A 435 35.09 -0.22 6.44
CA LYS A 435 34.61 -1.31 5.58
C LYS A 435 34.63 -0.96 4.10
N ARG A 436 34.30 0.26 3.74
CA ARG A 436 34.14 0.74 2.36
C ARG A 436 35.44 1.27 1.76
N ASN A 437 36.34 1.75 2.61
CA ASN A 437 37.57 2.41 2.16
C ASN A 437 38.53 1.45 1.49
N LYS A 438 39.13 1.89 0.35
CA LYS A 438 40.16 1.18 -0.39
C LYS A 438 41.51 1.89 -0.35
N ASN A 439 41.58 3.09 0.23
CA ASN A 439 42.82 3.84 0.37
C ASN A 439 43.60 3.33 1.62
N VAL A 440 44.69 2.65 1.40
CA VAL A 440 45.50 2.02 2.47
C VAL A 440 46.10 3.05 3.41
N GLU A 441 46.56 4.20 2.90
CA GLU A 441 47.19 5.24 3.70
C GLU A 441 46.21 5.90 4.65
N LEU A 442 44.98 6.13 4.18
CA LEU A 442 43.89 6.68 4.98
C LEU A 442 43.42 5.67 6.04
N GLU A 443 43.36 4.39 5.68
CA GLU A 443 43.05 3.28 6.58
C GLU A 443 44.06 3.21 7.72
N ASP A 444 45.37 3.24 7.38
CA ASP A 444 46.43 3.14 8.37
C ASP A 444 46.45 4.33 9.34
N ASN A 445 46.20 5.54 8.85
CA ASN A 445 46.07 6.73 9.70
C ASN A 445 44.85 6.64 10.64
N LEU A 446 43.71 6.11 10.17
CA LEU A 446 42.54 5.93 11.00
C LEU A 446 42.72 4.83 12.04
N ILE A 447 43.43 3.75 11.69
CA ILE A 447 43.83 2.68 12.62
C ILE A 447 44.73 3.23 13.73
N LEU A 448 45.65 4.16 13.43
CA LEU A 448 46.47 4.82 14.46
C LEU A 448 45.66 5.63 15.47
N VAL A 449 44.53 6.20 15.05
CA VAL A 449 43.58 6.90 15.93
C VAL A 449 42.78 5.93 16.78
N LEU A 450 42.31 4.82 16.20
CA LEU A 450 41.47 3.83 16.88
C LEU A 450 42.21 2.97 17.88
N LYS A 451 43.45 2.54 17.55
CA LYS A 451 44.20 1.54 18.32
C LYS A 451 44.44 1.92 19.81
N PRO A 452 44.78 3.17 20.16
CA PRO A 452 44.92 3.57 21.57
C PRO A 452 43.57 3.51 22.33
N ARG A 453 42.46 3.78 21.65
CA ARG A 453 41.12 3.85 22.26
C ARG A 453 40.48 2.48 22.49
N LEU A 454 40.96 1.45 21.78
CA LEU A 454 40.51 0.07 21.98
C LEU A 454 40.84 -0.49 23.36
N LEU A 455 41.95 0.00 23.95
CA LEU A 455 42.39 -0.43 25.29
C LEU A 455 41.50 0.12 26.40
N ASP A 456 40.91 1.31 26.17
CA ASP A 456 40.11 2.01 27.16
C ASP A 456 38.59 1.81 26.95
N ASN A 457 38.19 1.20 25.84
CA ASN A 457 36.76 1.08 25.46
C ASN A 457 36.41 -0.33 24.94
N GLU A 458 35.96 -1.19 25.87
CA GLU A 458 35.59 -2.58 25.57
C GLU A 458 34.41 -2.67 24.56
N HIS A 459 33.49 -1.70 24.56
CA HIS A 459 32.40 -1.65 23.60
C HIS A 459 32.91 -1.39 22.17
N LEU A 460 33.82 -0.46 22.00
CA LEU A 460 34.49 -0.17 20.74
C LEU A 460 35.24 -1.41 20.21
N ALA A 461 36.04 -2.07 21.07
CA ALA A 461 36.77 -3.27 20.71
C ALA A 461 35.84 -4.38 20.23
N LYS A 462 34.70 -4.56 20.92
CA LYS A 462 33.69 -5.54 20.56
C LYS A 462 32.99 -5.21 19.24
N GLU A 463 32.63 -3.96 18.99
CA GLU A 463 32.02 -3.54 17.70
C GLU A 463 33.02 -3.68 16.54
N CYS A 464 34.24 -3.27 16.71
CA CYS A 464 35.32 -3.49 15.72
C CYS A 464 35.48 -4.98 15.41
N SER A 465 35.57 -5.84 16.45
CA SER A 465 35.74 -7.29 16.31
C SER A 465 34.57 -7.98 15.64
N LEU A 466 33.36 -7.42 15.77
CA LEU A 466 32.13 -7.93 15.15
C LEU A 466 32.00 -7.55 13.67
N PHE A 467 32.39 -6.33 13.32
CA PHE A 467 31.96 -5.72 12.05
C PHE A 467 33.07 -5.44 11.06
N LEU A 468 34.37 -5.33 11.49
CA LEU A 468 35.45 -5.04 10.58
C LEU A 468 35.97 -6.30 9.83
N PRO A 469 36.47 -6.17 8.60
CA PRO A 469 37.14 -7.27 7.88
C PRO A 469 38.42 -7.76 8.59
N ASP A 470 38.77 -9.07 8.42
CA ASP A 470 39.90 -9.70 9.07
C ASP A 470 41.22 -8.91 8.85
N ARG A 471 41.46 -8.42 7.64
CA ARG A 471 42.59 -7.57 7.27
C ARG A 471 42.78 -6.34 8.20
N ILE A 472 41.72 -5.73 8.64
CA ILE A 472 41.73 -4.56 9.51
C ILE A 472 41.83 -5.00 10.98
N LEU A 473 41.20 -6.11 11.35
CA LEU A 473 41.31 -6.69 12.68
C LEU A 473 42.74 -7.09 13.01
N ASP A 474 43.45 -7.70 12.06
CA ASP A 474 44.87 -8.03 12.20
C ASP A 474 45.73 -6.79 12.49
N LYS A 475 45.49 -5.66 11.79
CA LYS A 475 46.18 -4.37 12.01
C LYS A 475 45.84 -3.75 13.36
N LEU A 476 44.62 -3.94 13.85
CA LEU A 476 44.17 -3.46 15.16
C LEU A 476 44.63 -4.34 16.32
N GLY A 477 45.08 -5.57 16.03
CA GLY A 477 45.42 -6.58 17.05
C GLY A 477 44.22 -7.16 17.76
N LEU A 478 43.07 -7.21 17.07
CA LEU A 478 41.83 -7.76 17.59
C LEU A 478 41.55 -9.11 16.94
N GLU A 479 41.19 -10.09 17.76
CA GLU A 479 40.58 -11.32 17.25
C GLU A 479 39.17 -11.04 16.78
N ARG A 480 38.77 -11.64 15.64
CA ARG A 480 37.38 -11.65 15.22
C ARG A 480 36.58 -12.31 16.33
N ILE A 481 35.84 -11.54 17.08
CA ILE A 481 34.61 -12.06 17.63
C ILE A 481 33.77 -12.28 16.39
N LEU A 482 33.86 -13.56 15.88
CA LEU A 482 32.73 -14.05 15.09
C LEU A 482 31.55 -13.56 15.89
N PRO A 483 30.64 -12.69 15.36
CA PRO A 483 29.35 -12.58 15.95
C PRO A 483 29.07 -14.04 16.14
N GLN A 484 29.02 -14.61 17.41
CA GLN A 484 28.46 -15.92 17.48
C GLN A 484 27.40 -15.80 16.43
N ALA A 485 27.88 -16.03 15.16
CA ALA A 485 26.92 -16.39 14.22
C ALA A 485 26.37 -17.36 15.13
N GLN A 486 25.48 -16.78 15.89
CA GLN A 486 24.43 -17.65 16.10
C GLN A 486 24.31 -18.11 14.68
N LYS A 487 25.13 -19.19 14.37
CA LYS A 487 24.43 -20.32 13.89
C LYS A 487 23.31 -20.28 14.86
N ARG A 488 22.42 -19.31 14.70
CA ARG A 488 21.08 -19.58 15.05
C ARG A 488 20.95 -20.84 14.27
N GLU A 489 21.44 -21.91 14.97
CA GLU A 489 20.90 -23.21 14.77
C GLU A 489 19.50 -22.80 14.74
N GLU A 490 19.00 -22.70 13.52
CA GLU A 490 17.65 -22.26 13.22
C GLU A 490 16.84 -23.11 14.17
N LYS A 491 16.82 -22.66 15.44
CA LYS A 491 16.26 -23.38 16.58
C LYS A 491 14.83 -23.36 16.28
N ILE A 492 14.39 -24.50 15.78
CA ILE A 492 12.98 -24.82 15.60
C ILE A 492 12.29 -24.24 16.81
N ASP A 493 11.39 -23.26 16.64
CA ASP A 493 10.65 -22.69 17.78
C ASP A 493 9.89 -23.84 18.46
N LYS A 494 10.46 -24.36 19.55
CA LYS A 494 9.91 -25.52 20.28
C LYS A 494 8.45 -25.28 20.68
N LYS A 495 8.05 -24.00 20.94
CA LYS A 495 6.67 -23.65 21.28
C LYS A 495 5.75 -23.75 20.07
N LEU A 496 6.18 -23.26 18.90
CA LEU A 496 5.44 -23.40 17.67
C LEU A 496 5.31 -24.87 17.28
N THR A 497 6.42 -25.62 17.29
CA THR A 497 6.45 -27.05 16.97
C THR A 497 5.48 -27.84 17.86
N ARG A 498 5.49 -27.61 19.19
CA ARG A 498 4.56 -28.26 20.12
C ARG A 498 3.09 -27.96 19.81
N ARG A 499 2.77 -26.71 19.41
CA ARG A 499 1.41 -26.33 19.00
C ARG A 499 1.01 -26.99 17.68
N LEU A 500 1.92 -27.08 16.71
CA LEU A 500 1.66 -27.75 15.44
C LEU A 500 1.40 -29.25 15.64
N TYR A 501 2.11 -29.92 16.56
CA TYR A 501 1.79 -31.28 16.95
C TYR A 501 0.39 -31.41 17.58
N GLY A 502 0.00 -30.43 18.42
CA GLY A 502 -1.36 -30.35 18.99
C GLY A 502 -2.43 -30.17 17.91
N ILE A 503 -2.19 -29.30 16.93
CA ILE A 503 -3.09 -29.09 15.78
C ILE A 503 -3.18 -30.34 14.91
N LEU A 504 -2.06 -31.01 14.66
CA LEU A 504 -2.04 -32.27 13.92
C LEU A 504 -2.81 -33.38 14.65
N ALA A 505 -2.58 -33.53 15.95
CA ALA A 505 -3.31 -34.47 16.79
C ALA A 505 -4.82 -34.19 16.81
N PHE A 506 -5.19 -32.90 16.93
CA PHE A 506 -6.59 -32.45 16.82
C PHE A 506 -7.17 -32.80 15.45
N ALA A 507 -6.48 -32.47 14.36
CA ALA A 507 -6.97 -32.77 13.01
C ALA A 507 -7.15 -34.28 12.75
N LEU A 508 -6.20 -35.09 13.23
CA LEU A 508 -6.29 -36.55 13.10
C LEU A 508 -7.37 -37.16 14.00
N GLY A 509 -7.56 -36.62 15.20
CA GLY A 509 -8.53 -37.09 16.19
C GLY A 509 -9.95 -36.55 16.01
N PHE A 510 -10.14 -35.51 15.21
CA PHE A 510 -11.42 -34.79 15.08
C PHE A 510 -12.57 -35.70 14.60
N PHE A 511 -12.38 -36.38 13.49
CA PHE A 511 -13.40 -37.30 12.97
C PHE A 511 -13.58 -38.58 13.81
N PRO A 512 -12.52 -39.20 14.34
CA PRO A 512 -12.66 -40.28 15.36
C PRO A 512 -13.47 -39.82 16.58
N LEU A 513 -13.21 -38.62 17.09
CA LEU A 513 -13.95 -38.05 18.22
C LEU A 513 -15.43 -37.89 17.90
N LEU A 514 -15.76 -37.34 16.72
CA LEU A 514 -17.15 -37.21 16.27
C LEU A 514 -17.84 -38.55 16.17
N TYR A 515 -17.13 -39.59 15.71
CA TYR A 515 -17.66 -40.95 15.66
C TYR A 515 -17.95 -41.50 17.06
N VAL A 516 -16.99 -41.39 17.99
CA VAL A 516 -17.16 -41.85 19.38
C VAL A 516 -18.33 -41.11 20.03
N LEU A 517 -18.44 -39.82 19.90
CA LEU A 517 -19.56 -39.03 20.47
C LEU A 517 -20.92 -39.42 19.85
N GLY A 518 -20.96 -39.73 18.55
CA GLY A 518 -22.20 -40.10 17.87
C GLY A 518 -22.66 -41.54 18.08
N TYR A 519 -21.77 -42.42 18.52
CA TYR A 519 -22.02 -43.85 18.70
C TYR A 519 -21.64 -44.36 20.10
N TYR A 520 -21.59 -43.43 21.10
CA TYR A 520 -21.16 -43.76 22.48
C TYR A 520 -21.92 -44.94 23.07
N ASP A 521 -23.25 -44.98 22.92
CA ASP A 521 -24.14 -46.02 23.47
C ASP A 521 -23.91 -47.40 22.82
N ARG A 522 -23.21 -47.48 21.70
CA ARG A 522 -23.02 -48.70 20.92
C ARG A 522 -21.59 -49.22 20.98
N LEU A 523 -20.67 -48.53 21.66
CA LEU A 523 -19.24 -48.87 21.67
C LEU A 523 -18.95 -50.24 22.27
N GLY A 524 -19.77 -50.76 23.19
CA GLY A 524 -19.60 -52.06 23.82
C GLY A 524 -20.46 -53.17 23.23
N THR A 525 -21.36 -52.91 22.27
CA THR A 525 -22.36 -53.83 21.79
C THR A 525 -22.13 -54.39 20.37
N MET A 526 -21.21 -53.77 19.60
CA MET A 526 -20.94 -54.14 18.19
C MET A 526 -19.56 -54.77 18.01
N PRO A 527 -19.41 -55.71 17.05
CA PRO A 527 -18.12 -56.20 16.64
C PRO A 527 -17.23 -55.13 16.03
N LEU A 528 -15.90 -55.25 16.22
CA LEU A 528 -14.90 -54.24 15.72
C LEU A 528 -15.06 -53.96 14.21
N ILE A 529 -15.36 -55.00 13.41
CA ILE A 529 -15.52 -54.85 11.96
C ILE A 529 -16.75 -53.99 11.60
N GLN A 530 -17.82 -54.05 12.38
CA GLN A 530 -18.96 -53.16 12.21
C GLN A 530 -18.64 -51.71 12.62
N HIS A 531 -17.90 -51.53 13.72
CA HIS A 531 -17.41 -50.21 14.08
C HIS A 531 -16.56 -49.58 12.99
N LEU A 532 -15.64 -50.31 12.37
CA LEU A 532 -14.84 -49.83 11.25
C LEU A 532 -15.72 -49.45 10.05
N LYS A 533 -16.72 -50.23 9.70
CA LYS A 533 -17.66 -49.88 8.62
C LYS A 533 -18.46 -48.61 8.92
N TYR A 534 -19.00 -48.49 10.12
CA TYR A 534 -19.75 -47.31 10.53
C TYR A 534 -18.83 -46.06 10.64
N PHE A 535 -17.60 -46.24 11.11
CA PHE A 535 -16.61 -45.17 11.16
C PHE A 535 -16.30 -44.62 9.75
N VAL A 536 -15.97 -45.50 8.79
CA VAL A 536 -15.68 -45.11 7.41
C VAL A 536 -16.88 -44.37 6.76
N LEU A 537 -18.09 -44.90 6.97
CA LEU A 537 -19.30 -44.29 6.45
C LEU A 537 -19.54 -42.91 7.07
N ASN A 538 -19.49 -42.81 8.40
CA ASN A 538 -19.68 -41.56 9.15
C ASN A 538 -18.63 -40.52 8.77
N PHE A 539 -17.36 -40.94 8.63
CA PHE A 539 -16.27 -40.10 8.20
C PHE A 539 -16.55 -39.49 6.83
N ASN A 540 -16.92 -40.28 5.83
CA ASN A 540 -17.20 -39.80 4.48
C ASN A 540 -18.41 -38.84 4.41
N VAL A 541 -19.42 -39.06 5.23
CA VAL A 541 -20.58 -38.15 5.36
C VAL A 541 -20.14 -36.83 5.97
N ASN A 542 -19.36 -36.84 7.07
CA ASN A 542 -18.85 -35.62 7.69
C ASN A 542 -17.87 -34.87 6.77
N PHE A 543 -17.05 -35.60 6.00
CA PHE A 543 -16.18 -35.00 4.98
C PHE A 543 -16.98 -34.32 3.85
N ALA A 544 -18.12 -34.91 3.42
CA ALA A 544 -19.00 -34.28 2.46
C ALA A 544 -19.59 -32.99 3.01
N TYR A 545 -20.02 -32.93 4.27
CA TYR A 545 -20.47 -31.71 4.91
C TYR A 545 -19.36 -30.65 5.02
N TYR A 546 -18.15 -31.06 5.37
CA TYR A 546 -16.98 -30.16 5.36
C TYR A 546 -16.75 -29.58 3.95
N ALA A 547 -16.75 -30.42 2.91
CA ALA A 547 -16.57 -29.95 1.53
C ALA A 547 -17.68 -28.99 1.08
N ILE A 548 -18.93 -29.28 1.47
CA ILE A 548 -20.07 -28.35 1.21
C ILE A 548 -19.85 -27.01 1.92
N ALA A 549 -19.43 -27.03 3.19
CA ALA A 549 -19.22 -25.80 3.96
C ALA A 549 -18.12 -24.94 3.33
N VAL A 550 -16.99 -25.52 2.91
CA VAL A 550 -15.91 -24.81 2.21
C VAL A 550 -16.41 -24.16 0.92
N ASN A 551 -17.12 -24.96 0.08
CA ASN A 551 -17.61 -24.44 -1.19
C ASN A 551 -18.71 -23.41 -1.00
N LEU A 552 -19.56 -23.53 0.04
CA LEU A 552 -20.56 -22.51 0.37
C LEU A 552 -19.90 -21.17 0.72
N ILE A 553 -18.80 -21.18 1.48
CA ILE A 553 -18.03 -19.96 1.75
C ILE A 553 -17.53 -19.35 0.43
N TYR A 554 -16.99 -20.16 -0.49
CA TYR A 554 -16.57 -19.65 -1.81
C TYR A 554 -17.75 -19.09 -2.63
N ILE A 555 -18.94 -19.68 -2.56
CA ILE A 555 -20.14 -19.15 -3.22
C ILE A 555 -20.54 -17.81 -2.61
N ILE A 556 -20.47 -17.68 -1.28
CA ILE A 556 -20.72 -16.39 -0.61
C ILE A 556 -19.68 -15.35 -1.06
N LEU A 557 -18.39 -15.71 -1.10
CA LEU A 557 -17.33 -14.82 -1.58
C LEU A 557 -17.54 -14.43 -3.05
N LEU A 558 -17.99 -15.36 -3.89
CA LEU A 558 -18.33 -15.09 -5.30
C LEU A 558 -19.47 -14.07 -5.43
N PHE A 559 -20.52 -14.21 -4.59
CA PHE A 559 -21.63 -13.25 -4.53
C PHE A 559 -21.16 -11.86 -4.07
N LEU A 560 -20.38 -11.80 -2.99
CA LEU A 560 -19.79 -10.56 -2.47
C LEU A 560 -18.85 -9.91 -3.50
N SER A 561 -18.05 -10.71 -4.21
CA SER A 561 -17.19 -10.25 -5.31
C SER A 561 -18.01 -9.58 -6.41
N LYS A 562 -19.12 -10.19 -6.84
CA LYS A 562 -20.02 -9.61 -7.85
C LYS A 562 -20.59 -8.26 -7.40
N LEU A 563 -20.97 -8.12 -6.14
CA LEU A 563 -21.43 -6.85 -5.57
C LEU A 563 -20.31 -5.81 -5.56
N ASN A 564 -19.10 -6.22 -5.19
CA ASN A 564 -17.92 -5.34 -5.17
C ASN A 564 -17.58 -4.83 -6.57
N ILE A 565 -17.52 -5.72 -7.56
CA ILE A 565 -17.25 -5.38 -8.95
C ILE A 565 -18.31 -4.41 -9.50
N ALA A 566 -19.60 -4.68 -9.28
CA ALA A 566 -20.67 -3.82 -9.74
C ALA A 566 -20.57 -2.39 -9.16
N ARG A 567 -20.11 -2.27 -7.91
CA ARG A 567 -19.83 -0.98 -7.27
C ARG A 567 -18.58 -0.32 -7.86
N ALA A 568 -17.48 -1.08 -7.96
CA ALA A 568 -16.17 -0.59 -8.39
C ALA A 568 -16.17 -0.16 -9.87
N THR A 569 -16.87 -0.91 -10.74
CA THR A 569 -17.05 -0.54 -12.16
C THR A 569 -17.76 0.80 -12.29
N LYS A 570 -18.87 1.00 -11.56
CA LYS A 570 -19.59 2.29 -11.56
C LYS A 570 -18.69 3.45 -11.10
N LEU A 571 -17.87 3.22 -10.07
CA LEU A 571 -16.92 4.24 -9.59
C LEU A 571 -15.82 4.52 -10.63
N TRP A 572 -15.30 3.48 -11.27
CA TRP A 572 -14.30 3.64 -12.30
C TRP A 572 -14.82 4.42 -13.53
N GLU A 573 -16.03 4.12 -13.99
CA GLU A 573 -16.70 4.85 -15.09
C GLU A 573 -16.89 6.35 -14.78
N LEU A 574 -16.98 6.72 -13.51
CA LEU A 574 -17.13 8.11 -13.08
C LEU A 574 -15.79 8.87 -13.03
N LYS A 575 -14.66 8.17 -12.96
CA LYS A 575 -13.31 8.77 -12.95
C LYS A 575 -12.91 9.15 -14.37
N ASN A 576 -12.63 10.42 -14.60
CA ASN A 576 -12.07 10.89 -15.87
C ASN A 576 -10.56 11.10 -15.75
N MET A 577 -9.86 11.01 -16.87
CA MET A 577 -8.42 11.20 -16.90
C MET A 577 -8.03 12.61 -16.45
N SER A 578 -8.81 13.64 -16.81
CA SER A 578 -8.54 15.01 -16.36
C SER A 578 -8.56 15.15 -14.84
N MET A 579 -9.47 14.46 -14.13
CA MET A 579 -9.49 14.43 -12.67
C MET A 579 -8.27 13.71 -12.09
N LEU A 580 -7.93 12.54 -12.64
CA LEU A 580 -6.86 11.70 -12.11
C LEU A 580 -5.47 12.34 -12.30
N PHE A 581 -5.27 13.12 -13.37
CA PHE A 581 -4.02 13.82 -13.63
C PHE A 581 -3.93 15.23 -13.02
N LYS A 582 -4.96 15.67 -12.27
CA LYS A 582 -4.83 16.92 -11.49
C LYS A 582 -3.72 16.77 -10.45
N PRO A 583 -2.90 17.81 -10.22
CA PRO A 583 -1.82 17.76 -9.24
C PRO A 583 -2.31 17.28 -7.87
N ARG A 584 -1.59 16.36 -7.25
CA ARG A 584 -1.88 15.79 -5.91
C ARG A 584 -3.29 15.17 -5.72
N MET A 585 -4.07 15.02 -6.78
CA MET A 585 -5.35 14.28 -6.71
C MET A 585 -5.08 12.81 -6.34
N LEU A 586 -4.13 12.19 -7.02
CA LEU A 586 -3.59 10.89 -6.63
C LEU A 586 -2.37 11.04 -5.72
N PRO A 587 -2.06 10.06 -4.87
CA PRO A 587 -0.85 10.10 -4.05
C PRO A 587 0.40 9.97 -4.93
N SER A 588 1.52 10.52 -4.50
CA SER A 588 2.82 10.24 -5.10
C SER A 588 3.29 8.83 -4.77
N VAL A 589 3.97 8.14 -5.70
CA VAL A 589 4.32 6.72 -5.56
C VAL A 589 5.78 6.45 -5.87
N SER A 590 6.48 5.74 -4.97
CA SER A 590 7.79 5.14 -5.24
C SER A 590 7.59 3.67 -5.62
N ILE A 591 7.98 3.30 -6.84
CA ILE A 591 8.00 1.90 -7.26
C ILE A 591 9.30 1.29 -6.77
N ILE A 592 9.25 0.25 -5.93
CA ILE A 592 10.43 -0.42 -5.39
C ILE A 592 10.53 -1.80 -6.02
N ALA A 593 11.61 -2.03 -6.79
CA ALA A 593 11.88 -3.26 -7.51
C ALA A 593 13.15 -3.94 -6.96
N PRO A 594 13.04 -4.96 -6.08
CA PRO A 594 14.17 -5.78 -5.66
C PRO A 594 14.73 -6.59 -6.82
N ALA A 595 16.03 -6.50 -7.08
CA ALA A 595 16.74 -7.22 -8.14
C ALA A 595 17.85 -8.09 -7.56
N TYR A 596 17.91 -9.36 -7.97
CA TYR A 596 19.00 -10.29 -7.62
C TYR A 596 19.27 -11.28 -8.74
N ASN A 597 20.40 -11.11 -9.44
CA ASN A 597 20.79 -11.90 -10.62
C ASN A 597 19.75 -11.84 -11.75
N GLU A 598 19.41 -10.63 -12.21
CA GLU A 598 18.42 -10.32 -13.23
C GLU A 598 19.02 -9.65 -14.47
N GLU A 599 20.30 -9.90 -14.77
CA GLU A 599 21.06 -9.29 -15.87
C GLU A 599 20.32 -9.30 -17.21
N THR A 600 19.56 -10.37 -17.49
CA THR A 600 18.88 -10.57 -18.80
C THR A 600 17.57 -9.82 -18.93
N THR A 601 16.90 -9.48 -17.82
CA THR A 601 15.53 -8.94 -17.81
C THR A 601 15.43 -7.53 -17.25
N ILE A 602 16.43 -7.09 -16.49
CA ILE A 602 16.36 -5.87 -15.69
C ILE A 602 16.15 -4.60 -16.51
N ILE A 603 16.74 -4.48 -17.70
CA ILE A 603 16.58 -3.30 -18.56
C ILE A 603 15.16 -3.23 -19.16
N GLU A 604 14.62 -4.36 -19.60
CA GLU A 604 13.26 -4.40 -20.14
C GLU A 604 12.24 -4.06 -19.06
N SER A 605 12.45 -4.60 -17.84
CA SER A 605 11.63 -4.31 -16.67
C SER A 605 11.70 -2.83 -16.27
N ALA A 606 12.90 -2.26 -16.16
CA ALA A 606 13.11 -0.86 -15.81
C ALA A 606 12.43 0.08 -16.83
N ASN A 607 12.62 -0.16 -18.13
CA ASN A 607 11.97 0.64 -19.20
C ASN A 607 10.44 0.52 -19.16
N SER A 608 9.90 -0.67 -18.90
CA SER A 608 8.47 -0.90 -18.73
C SER A 608 7.90 -0.06 -17.58
N LEU A 609 8.57 -0.09 -16.41
CA LEU A 609 8.15 0.65 -15.22
C LEU A 609 8.28 2.16 -15.39
N LEU A 610 9.33 2.66 -16.04
CA LEU A 610 9.49 4.09 -16.35
C LEU A 610 8.46 4.60 -17.36
N SER A 611 7.87 3.71 -18.19
CA SER A 611 6.85 4.08 -19.18
C SER A 611 5.40 4.13 -18.63
N LEU A 612 5.19 3.92 -17.33
CA LEU A 612 3.87 3.92 -16.73
C LEU A 612 3.18 5.29 -16.81
N LYS A 613 1.89 5.29 -17.08
CA LYS A 613 1.07 6.50 -17.14
C LYS A 613 0.61 6.88 -15.72
N TYR A 614 1.46 7.60 -15.01
CA TYR A 614 1.16 8.08 -13.67
C TYR A 614 1.73 9.50 -13.45
N PRO A 615 1.00 10.42 -12.76
CA PRO A 615 1.40 11.83 -12.71
C PRO A 615 2.66 12.11 -11.89
N ASP A 616 2.87 11.41 -10.77
CA ASP A 616 4.00 11.66 -9.85
C ASP A 616 4.52 10.35 -9.26
N PHE A 617 5.59 9.83 -9.87
CA PHE A 617 6.23 8.60 -9.39
C PHE A 617 7.76 8.63 -9.55
N GLU A 618 8.41 7.74 -8.83
CA GLU A 618 9.82 7.41 -8.98
C GLU A 618 10.01 5.89 -8.99
N LEU A 619 11.07 5.43 -9.61
CA LEU A 619 11.48 4.02 -9.66
C LEU A 619 12.77 3.84 -8.85
N VAL A 620 12.71 3.01 -7.82
CA VAL A 620 13.83 2.63 -6.97
C VAL A 620 14.15 1.17 -7.22
N ILE A 621 15.20 0.89 -7.99
CA ILE A 621 15.70 -0.47 -8.21
C ILE A 621 16.74 -0.77 -7.14
N VAL A 622 16.54 -1.83 -6.36
CA VAL A 622 17.44 -2.20 -5.28
C VAL A 622 18.14 -3.51 -5.63
N ASN A 623 19.42 -3.41 -5.98
CA ASN A 623 20.30 -4.55 -6.22
C ASN A 623 20.70 -5.19 -4.90
N ASP A 624 20.24 -6.41 -4.65
CA ASP A 624 20.47 -7.18 -3.41
C ASP A 624 21.79 -7.99 -3.47
N GLY A 625 22.87 -7.32 -3.82
CA GLY A 625 24.19 -7.95 -3.90
C GLY A 625 24.27 -9.03 -4.99
N SER A 626 23.79 -8.74 -6.20
CA SER A 626 23.88 -9.64 -7.36
C SER A 626 25.30 -10.07 -7.63
N LYS A 627 25.46 -11.32 -8.11
CA LYS A 627 26.75 -11.92 -8.46
C LYS A 627 27.04 -11.87 -9.97
N ASP A 628 26.02 -11.57 -10.75
CA ASP A 628 26.08 -11.33 -12.21
C ASP A 628 26.31 -9.83 -12.52
N ASN A 629 26.17 -9.46 -13.80
CA ASN A 629 26.35 -8.07 -14.24
C ASN A 629 25.10 -7.17 -14.06
N THR A 630 24.09 -7.57 -13.30
CA THR A 630 22.83 -6.80 -13.12
C THR A 630 23.09 -5.33 -12.81
N LEU A 631 23.95 -5.01 -11.83
CA LEU A 631 24.28 -3.63 -11.46
C LEU A 631 25.02 -2.89 -12.58
N LYS A 632 26.03 -3.54 -13.18
CA LYS A 632 26.81 -2.96 -14.25
C LYS A 632 25.94 -2.63 -15.47
N THR A 633 25.09 -3.55 -15.85
CA THR A 633 24.12 -3.39 -16.96
C THR A 633 23.20 -2.17 -16.74
N LEU A 634 22.71 -1.95 -15.51
CA LEU A 634 21.93 -0.78 -15.17
C LEU A 634 22.74 0.52 -15.27
N ILE A 635 23.96 0.53 -14.72
CA ILE A 635 24.85 1.70 -14.74
C ILE A 635 25.19 2.09 -16.18
N ASP A 636 25.61 1.13 -16.98
CA ASP A 636 26.06 1.36 -18.35
C ASP A 636 24.90 1.81 -19.25
N TYR A 637 23.70 1.19 -19.11
CA TYR A 637 22.55 1.50 -19.97
C TYR A 637 21.91 2.87 -19.68
N PHE A 638 21.78 3.24 -18.39
CA PHE A 638 21.14 4.49 -17.97
C PHE A 638 22.14 5.63 -17.67
N ASP A 639 23.44 5.44 -17.95
CA ASP A 639 24.52 6.40 -17.65
C ASP A 639 24.43 6.93 -16.20
N LEU A 640 24.38 5.98 -15.25
CA LEU A 640 24.18 6.32 -13.83
C LEU A 640 25.51 6.68 -13.17
N LYS A 641 25.49 7.70 -12.32
CA LYS A 641 26.64 8.10 -11.51
C LYS A 641 26.35 7.87 -10.02
N LYS A 642 27.38 7.44 -9.30
CA LYS A 642 27.28 7.31 -7.85
C LYS A 642 27.07 8.69 -7.24
N THR A 643 26.05 8.81 -6.39
CA THR A 643 25.64 10.07 -5.75
C THR A 643 25.71 9.93 -4.24
N ASP A 644 26.17 10.97 -3.57
CA ASP A 644 26.10 11.06 -2.12
C ASP A 644 24.65 11.33 -1.71
N PHE A 645 24.03 10.36 -1.08
CA PHE A 645 22.63 10.42 -0.68
C PHE A 645 22.54 10.40 0.85
N SER A 646 21.90 11.40 1.43
CA SER A 646 21.64 11.44 2.86
C SER A 646 20.43 10.53 3.19
N LEU A 647 20.70 9.35 3.76
CA LEU A 647 19.69 8.38 4.15
C LEU A 647 19.24 8.60 5.61
N HIS A 648 17.95 8.78 5.80
CA HIS A 648 17.31 8.60 7.10
C HIS A 648 16.88 7.15 7.27
N GLU A 649 17.73 6.32 7.87
CA GLU A 649 17.42 4.92 8.15
C GLU A 649 16.33 4.81 9.23
N ARG A 650 15.09 4.68 8.79
CA ARG A 650 13.93 4.43 9.67
C ARG A 650 13.64 2.94 9.87
N LEU A 651 14.09 2.12 8.92
CA LEU A 651 13.96 0.67 8.90
C LEU A 651 15.35 0.06 8.80
N GLN A 652 15.61 -0.97 9.61
CA GLN A 652 16.88 -1.67 9.57
C GLN A 652 16.99 -2.56 8.33
N HIS A 653 18.13 -2.54 7.68
CA HIS A 653 18.49 -3.36 6.52
C HIS A 653 20.00 -3.63 6.48
N TYR A 654 20.43 -4.49 5.56
CA TYR A 654 21.85 -4.70 5.30
C TYR A 654 22.48 -3.46 4.63
N PRO A 655 23.79 -3.20 4.83
CA PRO A 655 24.45 -1.98 4.39
C PRO A 655 24.26 -1.69 2.89
N ILE A 656 24.00 -0.43 2.57
CA ILE A 656 23.99 0.10 1.21
C ILE A 656 25.43 0.44 0.82
N ARG A 657 25.88 -0.06 -0.34
CA ARG A 657 27.23 0.15 -0.90
C ARG A 657 27.29 1.40 -1.76
N GLY A 658 26.18 1.79 -2.37
CA GLY A 658 26.08 2.98 -3.19
C GLY A 658 24.69 3.23 -3.72
N ILE A 659 24.41 4.50 -4.01
CA ILE A 659 23.20 4.95 -4.67
C ILE A 659 23.63 5.63 -5.96
N TYR A 660 22.94 5.30 -7.05
CA TYR A 660 23.28 5.74 -8.39
C TYR A 660 22.09 6.44 -9.02
N THR A 661 22.33 7.61 -9.59
CA THR A 661 21.30 8.45 -10.22
C THR A 661 21.82 9.06 -11.52
N ASN A 662 20.89 9.55 -12.36
CA ASN A 662 21.21 10.35 -13.52
C ASN A 662 20.28 11.59 -13.51
N PRO A 663 20.82 12.83 -13.52
CA PRO A 663 20.02 14.05 -13.55
C PRO A 663 19.09 14.16 -14.75
N ARG A 664 19.40 13.47 -15.87
CA ARG A 664 18.53 13.40 -17.06
C ARG A 664 17.33 12.47 -16.89
N ILE A 665 17.38 11.57 -15.89
CA ILE A 665 16.30 10.62 -15.56
C ILE A 665 16.02 10.72 -14.05
N PRO A 666 15.50 11.85 -13.56
CA PRO A 666 15.36 12.11 -12.12
C PRO A 666 14.40 11.14 -11.41
N SER A 667 13.58 10.43 -12.16
CA SER A 667 12.65 9.42 -11.65
C SER A 667 13.29 8.05 -11.42
N LEU A 668 14.57 7.84 -11.77
CA LEU A 668 15.27 6.55 -11.59
C LEU A 668 16.34 6.66 -10.51
N ILE A 669 16.25 5.78 -9.51
CA ILE A 669 17.25 5.62 -8.45
C ILE A 669 17.64 4.14 -8.42
N VAL A 670 18.95 3.86 -8.47
CA VAL A 670 19.47 2.50 -8.32
C VAL A 670 20.28 2.41 -7.03
N VAL A 671 19.96 1.45 -6.19
CA VAL A 671 20.58 1.21 -4.89
C VAL A 671 21.33 -0.10 -4.95
N ASP A 672 22.61 -0.11 -4.63
CA ASP A 672 23.42 -1.33 -4.45
C ASP A 672 23.64 -1.60 -2.97
N LYS A 673 23.28 -2.80 -2.51
CA LYS A 673 23.43 -3.20 -1.10
C LYS A 673 23.98 -4.63 -0.94
N GLU A 674 24.38 -4.96 0.26
CA GLU A 674 24.73 -6.33 0.62
C GLU A 674 23.47 -7.23 0.61
N ASN A 675 23.66 -8.51 0.21
CA ASN A 675 22.55 -9.44 0.11
C ASN A 675 21.89 -9.68 1.48
N GLY A 676 20.61 -9.38 1.58
CA GLY A 676 19.79 -9.54 2.77
C GLY A 676 18.45 -10.22 2.50
N GLY A 677 18.16 -10.52 1.21
CA GLY A 677 16.90 -11.10 0.76
C GLY A 677 15.80 -10.06 0.51
N LYS A 678 14.70 -10.49 -0.12
CA LYS A 678 13.64 -9.63 -0.64
C LYS A 678 13.05 -8.66 0.41
N ALA A 679 12.74 -9.13 1.61
CA ALA A 679 12.16 -8.31 2.68
C ALA A 679 13.12 -7.18 3.12
N ASP A 680 14.39 -7.49 3.27
CA ASP A 680 15.44 -6.53 3.63
C ASP A 680 15.66 -5.51 2.51
N THR A 681 15.65 -5.97 1.26
CA THR A 681 15.76 -5.15 0.06
C THR A 681 14.61 -4.16 -0.07
N LEU A 682 13.38 -4.60 0.24
CA LEU A 682 12.23 -3.71 0.28
C LEU A 682 12.35 -2.66 1.39
N ASN A 683 12.85 -3.03 2.59
CA ASN A 683 13.10 -2.08 3.68
C ASN A 683 14.12 -1.01 3.28
N ALA A 684 15.21 -1.40 2.62
CA ALA A 684 16.20 -0.47 2.08
C ALA A 684 15.58 0.49 1.05
N GLY A 685 14.78 -0.05 0.12
CA GLY A 685 14.04 0.74 -0.86
C GLY A 685 13.06 1.73 -0.22
N ILE A 686 12.36 1.35 0.86
CA ILE A 686 11.44 2.23 1.60
C ILE A 686 12.20 3.40 2.26
N ASN A 687 13.42 3.17 2.76
CA ASN A 687 14.23 4.23 3.35
C ASN A 687 14.70 5.25 2.29
N VAL A 688 15.02 4.79 1.08
CA VAL A 688 15.42 5.65 -0.05
C VAL A 688 14.22 6.36 -0.69
N ALA A 689 13.06 5.71 -0.70
CA ALA A 689 11.85 6.22 -1.32
C ALA A 689 11.43 7.59 -0.77
N SER A 690 11.12 8.56 -1.67
CA SER A 690 10.74 9.92 -1.30
C SER A 690 9.21 10.15 -1.23
N LYS A 691 8.41 9.29 -1.91
CA LYS A 691 6.97 9.52 -2.11
C LYS A 691 6.10 9.05 -0.94
N GLU A 692 4.80 9.45 -0.97
CA GLU A 692 3.80 9.15 0.08
C GLU A 692 3.46 7.66 0.17
N TYR A 693 3.32 7.01 -0.98
CA TYR A 693 3.09 5.57 -1.10
C TYR A 693 4.27 4.89 -1.76
N PHE A 694 4.44 3.61 -1.50
CA PHE A 694 5.32 2.80 -2.32
C PHE A 694 4.57 1.60 -2.92
N CYS A 695 5.02 1.19 -4.11
CA CYS A 695 4.56 0.01 -4.80
C CYS A 695 5.70 -1.02 -4.84
N GLY A 696 5.56 -2.13 -4.09
CA GLY A 696 6.48 -3.26 -4.21
C GLY A 696 6.14 -4.09 -5.44
N ILE A 697 7.13 -4.36 -6.30
CA ILE A 697 6.97 -5.16 -7.51
C ILE A 697 8.17 -6.10 -7.67
N ASP A 698 7.93 -7.33 -8.13
CA ASP A 698 9.03 -8.25 -8.48
C ASP A 698 9.70 -7.80 -9.78
N ALA A 699 11.04 -7.89 -9.85
CA ALA A 699 11.81 -7.45 -11.02
C ALA A 699 11.48 -8.19 -12.34
N ASP A 700 10.86 -9.36 -12.24
CA ASP A 700 10.37 -10.19 -13.34
C ASP A 700 8.89 -9.95 -13.68
N SER A 701 8.27 -8.94 -13.13
CA SER A 701 6.85 -8.63 -13.31
C SER A 701 6.65 -7.41 -14.20
N LEU A 702 5.64 -7.48 -15.08
CA LEU A 702 5.26 -6.40 -15.97
C LEU A 702 3.89 -5.83 -15.57
N LEU A 703 3.79 -4.51 -15.50
CA LEU A 703 2.53 -3.80 -15.26
C LEU A 703 1.90 -3.33 -16.58
N GLU A 704 0.58 -3.36 -16.66
CA GLU A 704 -0.11 -2.60 -17.70
C GLU A 704 0.15 -1.10 -17.52
N SER A 705 0.26 -0.35 -18.61
CA SER A 705 0.70 1.06 -18.60
C SER A 705 -0.13 1.97 -17.67
N ASP A 706 -1.39 1.63 -17.40
CA ASP A 706 -2.32 2.36 -16.52
C ASP A 706 -2.63 1.62 -15.20
N ALA A 707 -1.94 0.52 -14.89
CA ALA A 707 -2.20 -0.30 -13.71
C ALA A 707 -1.97 0.49 -12.41
N LEU A 708 -0.89 1.27 -12.34
CA LEU A 708 -0.59 2.13 -11.18
C LEU A 708 -1.66 3.22 -11.00
N LEU A 709 -2.16 3.80 -12.09
CA LEU A 709 -3.24 4.77 -12.08
C LEU A 709 -4.54 4.16 -11.53
N LYS A 710 -4.87 2.96 -11.97
CA LYS A 710 -6.07 2.22 -11.56
C LYS A 710 -6.05 1.89 -10.09
N ILE A 711 -4.95 1.33 -9.56
CA ILE A 711 -4.84 0.96 -8.15
C ILE A 711 -4.84 2.20 -7.24
N ALA A 712 -4.07 3.24 -7.56
CA ALA A 712 -3.99 4.46 -6.78
C ALA A 712 -5.32 5.23 -6.74
N SER A 713 -6.13 5.13 -7.82
CA SER A 713 -7.43 5.79 -7.90
C SER A 713 -8.44 5.29 -6.83
N LEU A 714 -8.23 4.12 -6.23
CA LEU A 714 -9.06 3.60 -5.14
C LEU A 714 -8.95 4.49 -3.89
N THR A 715 -7.87 5.24 -3.72
CA THR A 715 -7.73 6.19 -2.60
C THR A 715 -8.82 7.27 -2.58
N LEU A 716 -9.51 7.48 -3.70
CA LEU A 716 -10.59 8.47 -3.86
C LEU A 716 -11.99 7.90 -3.48
N ASP A 717 -12.14 6.58 -3.35
CA ASP A 717 -13.45 5.91 -3.34
C ASP A 717 -14.08 5.76 -1.94
N TYR A 718 -13.27 5.84 -0.88
CA TYR A 718 -13.73 5.44 0.45
C TYR A 718 -13.87 6.60 1.45
N GLY A 719 -13.18 7.72 1.24
CA GLY A 719 -13.20 8.87 2.16
C GLY A 719 -12.54 8.60 3.51
N VAL A 720 -11.79 7.49 3.62
CA VAL A 720 -11.00 7.09 4.76
C VAL A 720 -9.60 6.72 4.32
N GLU A 721 -8.70 6.57 5.27
CA GLU A 721 -7.32 6.17 4.97
C GLU A 721 -7.26 4.78 4.30
N THR A 722 -6.44 4.66 3.25
CA THR A 722 -6.22 3.42 2.51
C THR A 722 -4.75 2.98 2.66
N PRO A 723 -4.40 2.32 3.78
CA PRO A 723 -3.00 2.02 4.09
C PRO A 723 -2.38 0.95 3.17
N ALA A 724 -3.20 0.12 2.53
CA ALA A 724 -2.74 -0.90 1.60
C ALA A 724 -3.79 -1.17 0.51
N LEU A 725 -3.33 -1.35 -0.72
CA LEU A 725 -4.14 -1.61 -1.91
C LEU A 725 -3.48 -2.72 -2.72
N GLY A 726 -4.25 -3.68 -3.23
CA GLY A 726 -3.76 -4.78 -4.05
C GLY A 726 -4.26 -4.73 -5.49
N GLY A 727 -3.46 -5.21 -6.44
CA GLY A 727 -3.85 -5.39 -7.83
C GLY A 727 -3.90 -6.86 -8.25
N ASN A 728 -4.47 -7.13 -9.42
CA ASN A 728 -4.53 -8.46 -10.02
C ASN A 728 -3.15 -8.94 -10.47
N VAL A 729 -2.95 -10.25 -10.39
CA VAL A 729 -1.75 -10.91 -10.93
C VAL A 729 -2.18 -12.01 -11.89
N PHE A 730 -1.61 -12.00 -13.09
CA PHE A 730 -1.82 -13.02 -14.12
C PHE A 730 -0.49 -13.65 -14.55
N PRO A 731 -0.50 -14.92 -14.97
CA PRO A 731 0.67 -15.55 -15.59
C PRO A 731 1.04 -14.88 -16.90
N ILE A 732 2.31 -14.51 -17.07
CA ILE A 732 2.84 -13.98 -18.32
C ILE A 732 3.14 -15.08 -19.33
N ASN A 733 3.23 -16.33 -18.84
CA ASN A 733 3.47 -17.52 -19.67
C ASN A 733 2.42 -17.62 -20.78
N GLY A 734 2.85 -17.64 -22.03
CA GLY A 734 1.97 -17.66 -23.22
C GLY A 734 1.62 -16.29 -23.82
N CYS A 735 2.01 -15.21 -23.17
CA CYS A 735 1.95 -13.87 -23.71
C CYS A 735 3.15 -13.60 -24.63
N LYS A 736 2.98 -12.71 -25.64
CA LYS A 736 4.09 -12.19 -26.44
C LYS A 736 4.50 -10.85 -25.86
N VAL A 737 5.78 -10.75 -25.46
CA VAL A 737 6.38 -9.54 -24.91
C VAL A 737 7.40 -8.98 -25.88
N ASP A 738 7.33 -7.68 -26.17
CA ASP A 738 8.35 -6.95 -26.92
C ASP A 738 8.75 -5.68 -26.17
N LYS A 739 10.06 -5.50 -25.96
CA LYS A 739 10.65 -4.33 -25.28
C LYS A 739 9.94 -3.97 -23.95
N GLY A 740 9.65 -4.99 -23.13
CA GLY A 740 8.97 -4.80 -21.84
C GLY A 740 7.48 -4.46 -21.93
N LYS A 741 6.85 -4.57 -23.10
CA LYS A 741 5.41 -4.37 -23.29
C LYS A 741 4.76 -5.65 -23.79
N ILE A 742 3.57 -5.94 -23.27
CA ILE A 742 2.79 -7.09 -23.71
C ILE A 742 2.09 -6.72 -25.03
N GLU A 743 2.58 -7.28 -26.14
CA GLU A 743 1.95 -7.10 -27.45
C GLU A 743 0.68 -7.93 -27.62
N LYS A 744 0.71 -9.17 -27.14
CA LYS A 744 -0.41 -10.09 -27.26
C LYS A 744 -0.56 -10.91 -25.99
N ILE A 745 -1.75 -10.87 -25.41
CA ILE A 745 -2.11 -11.68 -24.26
C ILE A 745 -2.58 -13.05 -24.78
N GLY A 746 -2.06 -14.12 -24.15
CA GLY A 746 -2.37 -15.50 -24.51
C GLY A 746 -2.48 -16.40 -23.28
N VAL A 747 -3.12 -17.55 -23.44
CA VAL A 747 -3.21 -18.58 -22.41
C VAL A 747 -1.95 -19.45 -22.45
N PRO A 748 -1.36 -19.82 -21.31
CA PRO A 748 -0.17 -20.66 -21.24
C PRO A 748 -0.30 -21.95 -22.05
N LYS A 749 0.72 -22.28 -22.86
CA LYS A 749 0.78 -23.54 -23.61
C LYS A 749 0.98 -24.72 -22.65
N HIS A 750 1.81 -24.52 -21.61
CA HIS A 750 2.10 -25.56 -20.63
C HIS A 750 0.90 -25.77 -19.69
N TRP A 751 0.47 -27.01 -19.49
CA TRP A 751 -0.73 -27.36 -18.72
C TRP A 751 -0.66 -26.92 -17.27
N LEU A 752 0.51 -26.99 -16.62
CA LEU A 752 0.73 -26.63 -15.24
C LEU A 752 0.61 -25.11 -15.00
N ALA A 753 1.13 -24.28 -15.93
CA ALA A 753 0.95 -22.83 -15.91
C ALA A 753 -0.52 -22.46 -16.14
N ARG A 754 -1.23 -23.21 -17.00
CA ARG A 754 -2.65 -23.02 -17.27
C ARG A 754 -3.53 -23.35 -16.05
N LEU A 755 -3.19 -24.40 -15.27
CA LEU A 755 -3.85 -24.68 -13.97
C LEU A 755 -3.67 -23.53 -12.99
N GLN A 756 -2.46 -22.98 -12.89
CA GLN A 756 -2.20 -21.82 -12.02
C GLN A 756 -2.96 -20.58 -12.47
N MET A 757 -3.16 -20.38 -13.78
CA MET A 757 -3.97 -19.30 -14.30
C MET A 757 -5.44 -19.38 -13.84
N VAL A 758 -6.05 -20.57 -13.89
CA VAL A 758 -7.41 -20.80 -13.39
C VAL A 758 -7.47 -20.58 -11.87
N GLU A 759 -6.48 -21.07 -11.14
CA GLU A 759 -6.35 -20.86 -9.70
C GLU A 759 -6.24 -19.38 -9.34
N TYR A 760 -5.43 -18.61 -10.08
CA TYR A 760 -5.28 -17.17 -9.87
C TYR A 760 -6.59 -16.43 -10.15
N MET A 761 -7.28 -16.74 -11.25
CA MET A 761 -8.60 -16.17 -11.51
C MET A 761 -9.58 -16.43 -10.36
N ARG A 762 -9.61 -17.65 -9.81
CA ARG A 762 -10.43 -17.98 -8.63
C ARG A 762 -10.00 -17.19 -7.39
N ALA A 763 -8.70 -17.17 -7.09
CA ALA A 763 -8.18 -16.49 -5.91
C ALA A 763 -8.41 -14.99 -5.95
N PHE A 764 -8.25 -14.35 -7.12
CA PHE A 764 -8.35 -12.89 -7.26
C PHE A 764 -9.78 -12.44 -7.52
N MET A 765 -10.50 -13.04 -8.48
CA MET A 765 -11.83 -12.58 -8.87
C MET A 765 -12.94 -13.06 -7.92
N CYS A 766 -12.77 -14.18 -7.22
CA CYS A 766 -13.72 -14.65 -6.21
C CYS A 766 -13.22 -14.32 -4.80
N GLY A 767 -12.05 -14.83 -4.41
CA GLY A 767 -11.55 -14.73 -3.04
C GLY A 767 -11.28 -13.30 -2.61
N ARG A 768 -10.27 -12.64 -3.21
CA ARG A 768 -9.81 -11.32 -2.75
C ARG A 768 -10.85 -10.23 -2.87
N LEU A 769 -11.60 -10.19 -3.97
CA LEU A 769 -12.69 -9.23 -4.16
C LEU A 769 -13.87 -9.47 -3.19
N GLY A 770 -14.14 -10.73 -2.83
CA GLY A 770 -15.14 -11.06 -1.82
C GLY A 770 -14.72 -10.58 -0.43
N TRP A 771 -13.47 -10.88 -0.01
CA TRP A 771 -12.90 -10.38 1.25
C TRP A 771 -12.76 -8.86 1.30
N ASP A 772 -12.43 -8.22 0.18
CA ASP A 772 -12.41 -6.76 0.07
C ASP A 772 -13.79 -6.18 0.37
N TYR A 773 -14.89 -6.75 -0.16
CA TYR A 773 -16.23 -6.20 0.07
C TYR A 773 -16.55 -6.01 1.56
N ILE A 774 -16.13 -6.92 2.42
CA ILE A 774 -16.35 -6.89 3.88
C ILE A 774 -15.18 -6.29 4.68
N ASN A 775 -14.20 -5.67 4.02
CA ASN A 775 -12.98 -5.11 4.64
C ASN A 775 -12.18 -6.12 5.49
N SER A 776 -12.08 -7.36 4.99
CA SER A 776 -11.33 -8.45 5.63
C SER A 776 -10.28 -9.03 4.69
N LEU A 777 -9.76 -8.23 3.78
CA LEU A 777 -8.67 -8.61 2.89
C LEU A 777 -7.37 -8.72 3.70
N LEU A 778 -6.81 -9.93 3.82
CA LEU A 778 -5.62 -10.22 4.62
C LEU A 778 -4.35 -10.42 3.77
N ILE A 779 -4.49 -10.56 2.45
CA ILE A 779 -3.36 -10.82 1.56
C ILE A 779 -3.41 -9.92 0.32
N ILE A 780 -2.29 -9.24 0.08
CA ILE A 780 -1.98 -8.52 -1.16
C ILE A 780 -0.75 -9.20 -1.76
N SER A 781 -0.75 -9.43 -3.07
CA SER A 781 0.37 -10.12 -3.72
C SER A 781 1.66 -9.30 -3.64
N GLY A 782 2.76 -9.94 -3.28
CA GLY A 782 4.08 -9.33 -3.28
C GLY A 782 4.59 -8.89 -4.66
N ALA A 783 3.91 -9.33 -5.75
CA ALA A 783 4.19 -8.90 -7.10
C ALA A 783 3.53 -7.56 -7.48
N PHE A 784 2.45 -7.16 -6.80
CA PHE A 784 1.78 -5.87 -7.06
C PHE A 784 0.94 -5.41 -5.87
N GLY A 785 1.55 -4.66 -4.98
CA GLY A 785 0.93 -4.05 -3.81
C GLY A 785 1.33 -2.59 -3.64
N LEU A 786 0.37 -1.72 -3.36
CA LEU A 786 0.57 -0.30 -3.09
C LEU A 786 0.31 -0.03 -1.61
N PHE A 787 1.32 0.49 -0.90
CA PHE A 787 1.29 0.68 0.54
C PHE A 787 1.61 2.12 0.93
N ARG A 788 0.93 2.63 1.95
CA ARG A 788 1.23 3.93 2.52
C ARG A 788 2.50 3.87 3.38
N LYS A 789 3.54 4.60 2.95
CA LYS A 789 4.89 4.49 3.48
C LYS A 789 4.98 4.75 4.99
N ASP A 790 4.33 5.83 5.49
CA ASP A 790 4.33 6.17 6.91
C ASP A 790 3.73 5.06 7.79
N ARG A 791 2.70 4.36 7.31
CA ARG A 791 2.08 3.24 8.05
C ARG A 791 2.98 2.02 8.11
N VAL A 792 3.67 1.73 7.01
CA VAL A 792 4.64 0.63 6.98
C VAL A 792 5.83 0.91 7.90
N ILE A 793 6.34 2.13 7.91
CA ILE A 793 7.41 2.53 8.84
C ILE A 793 6.95 2.41 10.31
N LEU A 794 5.76 2.90 10.66
CA LEU A 794 5.19 2.81 12.01
C LEU A 794 5.10 1.37 12.53
N VAL A 795 4.71 0.43 11.67
CA VAL A 795 4.64 -0.98 12.07
C VAL A 795 5.99 -1.70 11.99
N GLY A 796 7.08 -1.02 11.59
CA GLY A 796 8.46 -1.54 11.60
C GLY A 796 8.88 -2.23 10.31
N GLY A 797 8.30 -1.89 9.15
CA GLY A 797 8.69 -2.39 7.83
C GLY A 797 8.36 -3.86 7.61
N TYR A 798 8.98 -4.48 6.60
CA TYR A 798 8.93 -5.92 6.39
C TYR A 798 9.71 -6.65 7.48
N LEU A 799 9.23 -7.82 7.90
CA LEU A 799 9.90 -8.62 8.91
C LEU A 799 11.24 -9.16 8.40
N THR A 800 12.29 -8.87 9.16
CA THR A 800 13.64 -9.38 8.94
C THR A 800 14.28 -9.78 10.26
N SER A 801 15.31 -10.61 10.22
CA SER A 801 16.05 -11.03 11.42
C SER A 801 16.72 -9.86 12.16
N ARG A 802 17.00 -8.77 11.48
CA ARG A 802 17.56 -7.52 12.03
C ARG A 802 16.50 -6.48 12.38
N GLY A 803 15.26 -6.63 11.90
CA GLY A 803 14.17 -5.68 12.11
C GLY A 803 13.65 -5.64 13.55
N LYS A 804 12.72 -4.72 13.80
CA LYS A 804 12.09 -4.48 15.11
C LYS A 804 11.64 -5.76 15.84
N TYR A 805 11.20 -6.77 15.12
CA TYR A 805 10.66 -8.01 15.70
C TYR A 805 11.66 -9.18 15.68
N GLN A 806 12.84 -9.01 15.09
CA GLN A 806 13.90 -10.02 14.96
C GLN A 806 13.37 -11.39 14.50
N THR A 807 12.44 -11.37 13.57
CA THR A 807 11.72 -12.56 13.08
C THR A 807 11.59 -12.48 11.57
N ASP A 808 11.95 -13.55 10.86
CA ASP A 808 11.74 -13.69 9.42
C ASP A 808 10.46 -14.47 9.14
N THR A 809 9.84 -14.19 8.01
CA THR A 809 8.76 -15.00 7.46
C THR A 809 8.94 -15.17 5.96
N VAL A 810 8.45 -16.26 5.43
CA VAL A 810 8.39 -16.51 3.97
C VAL A 810 7.05 -16.09 3.36
N GLY A 811 6.19 -15.44 4.14
CA GLY A 811 4.89 -14.88 3.73
C GLY A 811 4.83 -13.38 4.05
N GLU A 812 5.87 -12.64 3.66
CA GLU A 812 6.07 -11.23 3.96
C GLU A 812 4.93 -10.32 3.49
N ASP A 813 4.28 -10.68 2.38
CA ASP A 813 3.20 -9.95 1.75
C ASP A 813 1.88 -10.01 2.55
N MET A 814 1.50 -11.19 3.03
CA MET A 814 0.33 -11.36 3.89
C MET A 814 0.59 -10.80 5.29
N GLU A 815 1.77 -11.04 5.86
CA GLU A 815 2.13 -10.62 7.20
C GLU A 815 2.03 -9.09 7.36
N LEU A 816 2.60 -8.34 6.42
CA LEU A 816 2.57 -6.88 6.44
C LEU A 816 1.14 -6.35 6.42
N VAL A 817 0.27 -6.90 5.56
CA VAL A 817 -1.15 -6.49 5.47
C VAL A 817 -1.88 -6.74 6.77
N VAL A 818 -1.72 -7.91 7.38
CA VAL A 818 -2.36 -8.27 8.66
C VAL A 818 -1.85 -7.34 9.79
N ARG A 819 -0.56 -7.04 9.82
CA ARG A 819 0.04 -6.16 10.84
C ARG A 819 -0.41 -4.71 10.70
N ILE A 820 -0.51 -4.20 9.48
CA ILE A 820 -1.09 -2.86 9.21
C ILE A 820 -2.55 -2.83 9.66
N ALA A 821 -3.37 -3.81 9.26
CA ALA A 821 -4.77 -3.88 9.66
C ALA A 821 -4.94 -3.95 11.18
N ARG A 822 -4.11 -4.76 11.86
CA ARG A 822 -4.05 -4.83 13.32
C ARG A 822 -3.75 -3.47 13.94
N HIS A 823 -2.71 -2.77 13.47
CA HIS A 823 -2.34 -1.45 13.96
C HIS A 823 -3.47 -0.42 13.78
N MET A 824 -4.17 -0.44 12.64
CA MET A 824 -5.28 0.46 12.38
C MET A 824 -6.46 0.21 13.36
N HIS A 825 -6.75 -1.05 13.68
CA HIS A 825 -7.76 -1.41 14.69
C HIS A 825 -7.34 -0.96 16.10
N GLU A 826 -6.10 -1.25 16.50
CA GLU A 826 -5.55 -0.87 17.82
C GLU A 826 -5.52 0.66 18.00
N SER A 827 -5.23 1.39 16.92
CA SER A 827 -5.24 2.87 16.88
C SER A 827 -6.66 3.46 16.76
N LYS A 828 -7.70 2.64 16.63
CA LYS A 828 -9.11 3.06 16.40
C LYS A 828 -9.28 4.03 15.23
N ARG A 829 -8.44 3.93 14.21
CA ARG A 829 -8.49 4.77 13.01
C ARG A 829 -9.38 4.12 11.95
N PRO A 830 -10.30 4.86 11.33
CA PRO A 830 -11.09 4.34 10.21
C PRO A 830 -10.17 4.13 9.00
N TYR A 831 -10.23 2.93 8.42
CA TYR A 831 -9.38 2.56 7.29
C TYR A 831 -10.10 1.62 6.32
N ARG A 832 -9.52 1.50 5.12
CA ARG A 832 -9.93 0.53 4.11
C ARG A 832 -8.70 -0.08 3.45
N ILE A 833 -8.57 -1.40 3.53
CA ILE A 833 -7.67 -2.18 2.66
C ILE A 833 -8.51 -2.69 1.51
N SER A 834 -8.10 -2.42 0.27
CA SER A 834 -8.93 -2.69 -0.90
C SER A 834 -8.17 -3.33 -2.06
N TYR A 835 -8.91 -3.77 -3.07
CA TYR A 835 -8.40 -4.53 -4.20
C TYR A 835 -8.90 -3.96 -5.54
N ALA A 836 -7.95 -3.63 -6.42
CA ALA A 836 -8.24 -3.10 -7.76
C ALA A 836 -8.45 -4.24 -8.75
N PHE A 837 -9.69 -4.53 -9.09
CA PHE A 837 -10.07 -5.62 -10.01
C PHE A 837 -9.56 -5.43 -11.45
N ASN A 838 -9.22 -4.21 -11.83
CA ASN A 838 -8.83 -3.81 -13.19
C ASN A 838 -7.37 -3.33 -13.30
N ALA A 839 -6.58 -3.40 -12.23
CA ALA A 839 -5.17 -3.08 -12.23
C ALA A 839 -4.36 -4.39 -12.35
N ASN A 840 -3.78 -4.65 -13.51
CA ASN A 840 -3.19 -5.95 -13.83
C ASN A 840 -1.66 -5.91 -13.85
N CYS A 841 -1.08 -6.93 -13.22
CA CYS A 841 0.32 -7.28 -13.22
C CYS A 841 0.49 -8.67 -13.84
N TRP A 842 1.53 -8.88 -14.60
CA TRP A 842 1.85 -10.12 -15.28
C TRP A 842 3.21 -10.63 -14.79
N THR A 843 3.26 -11.86 -14.29
CA THR A 843 4.46 -12.46 -13.70
C THR A 843 4.66 -13.89 -14.19
N GLU A 844 5.92 -14.36 -14.19
CA GLU A 844 6.23 -15.73 -14.56
C GLU A 844 5.76 -16.72 -13.49
N VAL A 845 5.09 -17.80 -13.92
CA VAL A 845 4.68 -18.89 -13.03
C VAL A 845 5.43 -20.16 -13.34
N PRO A 846 5.69 -21.03 -12.31
CA PRO A 846 6.41 -22.29 -12.49
C PRO A 846 5.77 -23.22 -13.52
N GLU A 847 6.58 -23.76 -14.43
CA GLU A 847 6.17 -24.80 -15.38
C GLU A 847 6.68 -26.21 -15.00
N SER A 848 7.51 -26.31 -13.97
CA SER A 848 7.98 -27.61 -13.44
C SER A 848 7.27 -27.96 -12.14
N MET A 849 6.99 -29.28 -11.96
CA MET A 849 6.37 -29.82 -10.74
C MET A 849 7.21 -29.54 -9.49
N SER A 850 8.54 -29.65 -9.59
CA SER A 850 9.46 -29.42 -8.48
C SER A 850 9.41 -27.96 -7.99
N SER A 851 9.45 -27.00 -8.93
CA SER A 851 9.38 -25.56 -8.59
C SER A 851 8.01 -25.20 -7.99
N LEU A 852 6.92 -25.74 -8.55
CA LEU A 852 5.58 -25.50 -8.02
C LEU A 852 5.41 -26.11 -6.62
N GLN A 853 5.92 -27.32 -6.36
CA GLN A 853 5.91 -27.94 -5.03
C GLN A 853 6.67 -27.09 -4.00
N LYS A 854 7.87 -26.55 -4.36
CA LYS A 854 8.64 -25.67 -3.49
C LYS A 854 7.84 -24.39 -3.16
N GLN A 855 7.16 -23.81 -4.16
CA GLN A 855 6.32 -22.64 -3.98
C GLN A 855 5.14 -22.90 -3.02
N ARG A 856 4.41 -24.03 -3.17
CA ARG A 856 3.29 -24.41 -2.31
C ARG A 856 3.72 -24.68 -0.87
N ASN A 857 4.85 -25.36 -0.70
CA ASN A 857 5.44 -25.60 0.62
C ASN A 857 5.80 -24.26 1.31
N ARG A 858 6.37 -23.32 0.57
CA ARG A 858 6.69 -22.00 1.08
C ARG A 858 5.43 -21.25 1.53
N TRP A 859 4.38 -21.21 0.71
CA TRP A 859 3.12 -20.55 1.06
C TRP A 859 2.47 -21.13 2.31
N GLN A 860 2.45 -22.46 2.44
CA GLN A 860 1.88 -23.10 3.63
C GLN A 860 2.67 -22.76 4.91
N ARG A 861 4.00 -22.72 4.82
CA ARG A 861 4.87 -22.34 5.94
C ARG A 861 4.67 -20.86 6.33
N GLY A 862 4.61 -19.97 5.35
CA GLY A 862 4.33 -18.54 5.59
C GLY A 862 2.99 -18.34 6.29
N LEU A 863 1.94 -19.06 5.85
CA LEU A 863 0.63 -18.99 6.50
C LEU A 863 0.68 -19.46 7.97
N ILE A 864 1.40 -20.54 8.27
CA ILE A 864 1.60 -21.02 9.64
C ILE A 864 2.27 -19.96 10.51
N ASP A 865 3.34 -19.35 10.00
CA ASP A 865 4.06 -18.29 10.71
C ASP A 865 3.16 -17.11 11.05
N ILE A 866 2.34 -16.67 10.08
CA ILE A 866 1.42 -15.53 10.23
C ILE A 866 0.32 -15.87 11.26
N MET A 867 -0.29 -17.06 11.17
CA MET A 867 -1.31 -17.47 12.13
C MET A 867 -0.75 -17.55 13.55
N TYR A 868 0.48 -18.01 13.73
CA TYR A 868 1.15 -18.07 15.02
C TYR A 868 1.50 -16.67 15.55
N PHE A 869 2.07 -15.81 14.71
CA PHE A 869 2.49 -14.46 15.10
C PHE A 869 1.29 -13.59 15.47
N HIS A 870 0.21 -13.70 14.71
CA HIS A 870 -1.01 -12.90 14.91
C HIS A 870 -2.14 -13.64 15.65
N ARG A 871 -1.85 -14.69 16.41
CA ARG A 871 -2.84 -15.54 17.09
C ARG A 871 -3.83 -14.81 18.00
N LYS A 872 -3.47 -13.61 18.52
CA LYS A 872 -4.34 -12.77 19.36
C LYS A 872 -5.53 -12.18 18.60
N LEU A 873 -5.48 -12.19 17.26
CA LEU A 873 -6.56 -11.67 16.41
C LEU A 873 -7.66 -12.72 16.19
N ILE A 874 -7.32 -14.01 16.28
CA ILE A 874 -8.22 -15.11 15.93
C ILE A 874 -9.37 -15.19 16.94
N PHE A 875 -10.61 -15.19 16.43
CA PHE A 875 -11.86 -15.13 17.21
C PHE A 875 -11.96 -13.93 18.16
N ASN A 876 -11.28 -12.82 17.88
CA ASN A 876 -11.31 -11.65 18.73
C ASN A 876 -12.19 -10.54 18.12
N PRO A 877 -13.34 -10.19 18.75
CA PRO A 877 -14.27 -9.19 18.24
C PRO A 877 -13.71 -7.77 18.21
N SER A 878 -12.65 -7.47 18.98
CA SER A 878 -12.00 -6.16 18.98
C SER A 878 -11.39 -5.80 17.60
N TYR A 879 -11.16 -6.80 16.74
CA TYR A 879 -10.65 -6.62 15.38
C TYR A 879 -11.75 -6.79 14.31
N GLY A 880 -13.03 -6.65 14.68
CA GLY A 880 -14.17 -6.69 13.77
C GLY A 880 -14.25 -7.98 12.94
N LEU A 881 -14.68 -7.85 11.68
CA LEU A 881 -14.82 -9.01 10.77
C LEU A 881 -13.46 -9.65 10.43
N MET A 882 -12.37 -8.89 10.46
CA MET A 882 -11.04 -9.46 10.28
C MET A 882 -10.73 -10.52 11.34
N GLY A 883 -11.00 -10.19 12.62
CA GLY A 883 -10.75 -11.10 13.74
C GLY A 883 -11.77 -12.23 13.87
N MET A 884 -13.05 -11.95 13.58
CA MET A 884 -14.15 -12.92 13.79
C MET A 884 -14.40 -13.83 12.58
N VAL A 885 -14.04 -13.42 11.37
CA VAL A 885 -14.35 -14.19 10.15
C VAL A 885 -13.08 -14.45 9.33
N GLY A 886 -12.30 -13.42 9.00
CA GLY A 886 -11.13 -13.53 8.14
C GLY A 886 -10.05 -14.44 8.72
N MET A 887 -9.52 -14.13 9.92
CA MET A 887 -8.47 -14.93 10.56
C MET A 887 -8.92 -16.36 10.89
N PRO A 888 -10.14 -16.62 11.43
CA PRO A 888 -10.66 -17.98 11.60
C PRO A 888 -10.77 -18.78 10.31
N TYR A 889 -11.21 -18.15 9.20
CA TYR A 889 -11.27 -18.80 7.89
C TYR A 889 -9.88 -19.28 7.44
N TYR A 890 -8.86 -18.42 7.50
CA TYR A 890 -7.50 -18.79 7.12
C TYR A 890 -6.93 -19.88 8.03
N LEU A 891 -7.26 -19.88 9.33
CA LEU A 891 -6.85 -20.93 10.27
C LEU A 891 -7.50 -22.29 9.92
N ILE A 892 -8.83 -22.31 9.82
CA ILE A 892 -9.59 -23.56 9.71
C ILE A 892 -9.50 -24.14 8.30
N PHE A 893 -9.74 -23.32 7.26
CA PHE A 893 -9.89 -23.83 5.89
C PHE A 893 -8.60 -23.75 5.08
N GLU A 894 -7.74 -22.77 5.33
CA GLU A 894 -6.50 -22.63 4.57
C GLU A 894 -5.30 -23.31 5.25
N MET A 895 -5.17 -23.21 6.57
CA MET A 895 -4.03 -23.82 7.28
C MET A 895 -4.27 -25.27 7.65
N ILE A 896 -5.43 -25.60 8.27
CA ILE A 896 -5.78 -26.94 8.75
C ILE A 896 -6.48 -27.75 7.64
N GLY A 897 -7.23 -27.08 6.77
CA GLY A 897 -8.03 -27.72 5.71
C GLY A 897 -7.33 -28.81 4.90
N PRO A 898 -6.09 -28.61 4.42
CA PRO A 898 -5.37 -29.65 3.70
C PRO A 898 -5.20 -30.96 4.48
N LEU A 899 -5.14 -30.92 5.82
CA LEU A 899 -5.07 -32.13 6.66
C LEU A 899 -6.39 -32.87 6.61
N PHE A 900 -7.54 -32.19 6.67
CA PHE A 900 -8.87 -32.79 6.55
C PHE A 900 -9.13 -33.31 5.14
N GLU A 901 -8.73 -32.60 4.11
CA GLU A 901 -8.88 -33.00 2.72
C GLU A 901 -8.13 -34.29 2.42
N MET A 902 -6.87 -34.44 2.88
CA MET A 902 -6.08 -35.63 2.68
C MET A 902 -6.68 -36.85 3.39
N GLN A 903 -7.18 -36.66 4.62
CA GLN A 903 -7.91 -37.75 5.33
C GLN A 903 -9.19 -38.12 4.58
N GLY A 904 -9.94 -37.15 4.07
CA GLY A 904 -11.15 -37.38 3.28
C GLY A 904 -10.87 -38.18 2.02
N TYR A 905 -9.85 -37.80 1.24
CA TYR A 905 -9.47 -38.54 0.03
C TYR A 905 -9.07 -39.99 0.37
N LEU A 906 -8.30 -40.22 1.43
CA LEU A 906 -7.92 -41.56 1.87
C LEU A 906 -9.15 -42.39 2.25
N MET A 907 -10.09 -41.82 3.01
CA MET A 907 -11.30 -42.53 3.45
C MET A 907 -12.28 -42.84 2.31
N VAL A 908 -12.34 -41.97 1.29
CA VAL A 908 -13.11 -42.26 0.06
C VAL A 908 -12.51 -43.46 -0.69
N ILE A 909 -11.17 -43.51 -0.80
CA ILE A 909 -10.47 -44.66 -1.42
C ILE A 909 -10.74 -45.92 -0.61
N VAL A 910 -10.61 -45.89 0.71
CA VAL A 910 -10.91 -47.02 1.60
C VAL A 910 -12.36 -47.49 1.41
N ALA A 911 -13.33 -46.54 1.41
CA ALA A 911 -14.74 -46.88 1.20
C ALA A 911 -15.00 -47.57 -0.16
N ALA A 912 -14.31 -47.10 -1.22
CA ALA A 912 -14.41 -47.67 -2.54
C ALA A 912 -13.81 -49.07 -2.62
N LEU A 913 -12.61 -49.28 -2.06
CA LEU A 913 -11.92 -50.59 -2.07
C LEU A 913 -12.68 -51.67 -1.30
N PHE A 914 -13.37 -51.31 -0.21
CA PHE A 914 -14.16 -52.25 0.59
C PHE A 914 -15.63 -52.32 0.19
N GLY A 915 -16.04 -51.72 -0.96
CA GLY A 915 -17.43 -51.78 -1.45
C GLY A 915 -18.46 -51.10 -0.55
N MET A 916 -18.01 -50.18 0.33
CA MET A 916 -18.88 -49.45 1.25
C MET A 916 -19.43 -48.14 0.67
N LEU A 917 -19.05 -47.78 -0.56
CA LEU A 917 -19.48 -46.58 -1.23
C LEU A 917 -20.84 -46.78 -1.89
N SER A 918 -21.92 -46.37 -1.22
CA SER A 918 -23.26 -46.38 -1.81
C SER A 918 -23.39 -45.30 -2.91
N VAL A 919 -24.31 -45.49 -3.88
CA VAL A 919 -24.59 -44.50 -4.94
C VAL A 919 -24.94 -43.14 -4.36
N ARG A 920 -25.70 -43.08 -3.27
CA ARG A 920 -26.06 -41.85 -2.58
C ARG A 920 -24.83 -41.07 -2.06
N LEU A 921 -23.93 -41.80 -1.39
CA LEU A 921 -22.70 -41.21 -0.85
C LEU A 921 -21.75 -40.76 -1.98
N ALA A 922 -21.64 -41.58 -3.04
CA ALA A 922 -20.84 -41.24 -4.21
C ALA A 922 -21.36 -39.93 -4.90
N LEU A 923 -22.67 -39.82 -5.09
CA LEU A 923 -23.30 -38.62 -5.65
C LEU A 923 -23.09 -37.40 -4.75
N LEU A 924 -23.25 -37.56 -3.44
CA LEU A 924 -23.04 -36.47 -2.48
C LEU A 924 -21.58 -35.96 -2.51
N LEU A 925 -20.61 -36.86 -2.47
CA LEU A 925 -19.19 -36.54 -2.55
C LEU A 925 -18.82 -35.91 -3.90
N PHE A 926 -19.35 -36.43 -4.99
CA PHE A 926 -19.15 -35.87 -6.33
C PHE A 926 -19.71 -34.45 -6.43
N PHE A 927 -20.93 -34.23 -5.95
CA PHE A 927 -21.52 -32.89 -5.89
C PHE A 927 -20.68 -31.94 -5.03
N ALA A 928 -20.38 -32.33 -3.79
CA ALA A 928 -19.71 -31.52 -2.82
C ALA A 928 -18.25 -31.15 -3.23
N SER A 929 -17.50 -32.15 -3.75
CA SER A 929 -16.05 -31.97 -4.00
C SER A 929 -15.73 -31.59 -5.43
N VAL A 930 -16.52 -31.98 -6.41
CA VAL A 930 -16.21 -31.78 -7.84
C VAL A 930 -17.10 -30.73 -8.47
N LEU A 931 -18.42 -30.92 -8.47
CA LEU A 931 -19.33 -30.01 -9.19
C LEU A 931 -19.32 -28.60 -8.64
N MET A 932 -19.35 -28.44 -7.31
CA MET A 932 -19.27 -27.11 -6.69
C MET A 932 -17.93 -26.43 -6.98
N GLY A 933 -16.84 -27.19 -6.99
CA GLY A 933 -15.51 -26.68 -7.34
C GLY A 933 -15.41 -26.21 -8.79
N ILE A 934 -15.94 -26.98 -9.74
CA ILE A 934 -16.02 -26.59 -11.17
C ILE A 934 -16.86 -25.31 -11.30
N PHE A 935 -18.04 -25.25 -10.64
CA PHE A 935 -18.91 -24.07 -10.68
C PHE A 935 -18.20 -22.80 -10.26
N ILE A 936 -17.46 -22.84 -9.15
CA ILE A 936 -16.71 -21.69 -8.63
C ILE A 936 -15.62 -21.27 -9.62
N SER A 937 -14.86 -22.22 -10.19
CA SER A 937 -13.79 -21.94 -11.15
C SER A 937 -14.34 -21.36 -12.46
N VAL A 938 -15.39 -21.95 -13.04
CA VAL A 938 -16.03 -21.43 -14.27
C VAL A 938 -16.66 -20.05 -14.04
N SER A 939 -17.29 -19.84 -12.88
CA SER A 939 -17.85 -18.54 -12.52
C SER A 939 -16.77 -17.46 -12.37
N SER A 940 -15.60 -17.82 -11.84
CA SER A 940 -14.45 -16.91 -11.71
C SER A 940 -13.85 -16.56 -13.09
N ILE A 941 -13.79 -17.52 -14.02
CA ILE A 941 -13.40 -17.28 -15.42
C ILE A 941 -14.41 -16.34 -16.09
N LYS A 942 -15.73 -16.55 -15.86
CA LYS A 942 -16.77 -15.67 -16.38
C LYS A 942 -16.60 -14.23 -15.90
N ILE A 943 -16.29 -14.04 -14.61
CA ILE A 943 -16.05 -12.70 -14.07
C ILE A 943 -14.82 -12.09 -14.72
N ALA A 944 -13.69 -12.80 -14.80
CA ALA A 944 -12.47 -12.31 -15.41
C ALA A 944 -12.68 -11.89 -16.87
N GLU A 945 -13.37 -12.71 -17.65
CA GLU A 945 -13.72 -12.43 -19.04
C GLU A 945 -14.70 -11.26 -19.22
N SER A 946 -15.60 -11.06 -18.25
CA SER A 946 -16.54 -9.93 -18.31
C SER A 946 -15.88 -8.58 -18.03
N LEU A 947 -14.77 -8.59 -17.31
CA LEU A 947 -14.01 -7.38 -16.95
C LEU A 947 -12.93 -7.04 -17.97
N ASN A 948 -12.27 -8.08 -18.50
CA ASN A 948 -11.14 -7.95 -19.41
C ASN A 948 -11.29 -8.99 -20.54
N VAL A 949 -11.71 -8.57 -21.72
CA VAL A 949 -11.88 -9.46 -22.87
C VAL A 949 -10.52 -9.69 -23.54
N TYR A 950 -9.62 -10.40 -22.85
CA TYR A 950 -8.27 -10.65 -23.35
C TYR A 950 -8.16 -11.86 -24.26
N PHE A 951 -8.99 -12.91 -24.02
CA PHE A 951 -8.80 -14.21 -24.65
C PHE A 951 -9.75 -14.41 -25.83
N ASN A 952 -9.33 -15.15 -26.82
CA ASN A 952 -10.19 -15.61 -27.90
C ASN A 952 -11.10 -16.78 -27.44
N TYR A 953 -12.07 -17.18 -28.26
CA TYR A 953 -13.00 -18.27 -27.91
C TYR A 953 -12.29 -19.60 -27.63
N ARG A 954 -11.26 -19.93 -28.43
CA ARG A 954 -10.49 -21.19 -28.24
C ARG A 954 -9.75 -21.20 -26.90
N ASP A 955 -9.19 -20.09 -26.50
CA ASP A 955 -8.45 -19.97 -25.23
C ASP A 955 -9.40 -20.01 -24.03
N THR A 956 -10.57 -19.37 -24.13
CA THR A 956 -11.62 -19.48 -23.08
C THR A 956 -12.10 -20.93 -22.92
N ILE A 957 -12.31 -21.67 -24.01
CA ILE A 957 -12.65 -23.10 -23.95
C ILE A 957 -11.55 -23.91 -23.24
N LYS A 958 -10.26 -23.63 -23.55
CA LYS A 958 -9.12 -24.31 -22.86
C LYS A 958 -9.14 -24.04 -21.35
N LEU A 959 -9.44 -22.80 -20.92
CA LEU A 959 -9.55 -22.47 -19.50
C LEU A 959 -10.72 -23.19 -18.83
N VAL A 960 -11.88 -23.27 -19.47
CA VAL A 960 -13.04 -24.01 -18.96
C VAL A 960 -12.72 -25.50 -18.83
N TRP A 961 -12.09 -26.13 -19.84
CA TRP A 961 -11.62 -27.51 -19.74
C TRP A 961 -10.60 -27.69 -18.62
N THR A 962 -9.67 -26.76 -18.47
CA THR A 962 -8.68 -26.80 -17.38
C THR A 962 -9.37 -26.74 -16.02
N SER A 963 -10.42 -25.92 -15.85
CA SER A 963 -11.20 -25.83 -14.62
C SER A 963 -11.97 -27.11 -14.26
N ILE A 964 -12.29 -27.94 -15.25
CA ILE A 964 -12.86 -29.26 -15.02
C ILE A 964 -11.76 -30.23 -14.58
N ILE A 965 -10.67 -30.31 -15.35
CA ILE A 965 -9.56 -31.25 -15.14
C ILE A 965 -8.89 -31.03 -13.78
N GLU A 966 -8.78 -29.77 -13.30
CA GLU A 966 -8.12 -29.47 -12.02
C GLU A 966 -8.70 -30.23 -10.83
N ASN A 967 -9.99 -30.64 -10.89
CA ASN A 967 -10.66 -31.34 -9.80
C ASN A 967 -10.37 -32.86 -9.77
N PHE A 968 -9.73 -33.41 -10.82
CA PHE A 968 -9.40 -34.81 -10.96
C PHE A 968 -7.87 -35.03 -10.91
N GLY A 969 -7.25 -34.93 -9.75
CA GLY A 969 -5.83 -35.15 -9.52
C GLY A 969 -5.04 -33.92 -9.09
N PRO A 970 -4.93 -32.85 -9.90
CA PRO A 970 -4.10 -31.71 -9.57
C PRO A 970 -4.42 -31.03 -8.22
N ARG A 971 -5.71 -30.88 -7.90
CA ARG A 971 -6.14 -30.28 -6.63
C ARG A 971 -5.74 -31.12 -5.42
N GLN A 972 -5.89 -32.46 -5.53
CA GLN A 972 -5.47 -33.40 -4.51
C GLN A 972 -3.94 -33.36 -4.31
N LEU A 973 -3.18 -33.29 -5.40
CA LEU A 973 -1.73 -33.15 -5.37
C LEU A 973 -1.29 -31.82 -4.67
N PHE A 974 -1.97 -30.74 -4.92
CA PHE A 974 -1.66 -29.47 -4.25
C PHE A 974 -1.95 -29.54 -2.76
N SER A 975 -3.06 -30.15 -2.34
CA SER A 975 -3.36 -30.40 -0.91
C SER A 975 -2.29 -31.29 -0.27
N MET A 976 -1.82 -32.32 -0.94
CA MET A 976 -0.71 -33.17 -0.46
C MET A 976 0.58 -32.34 -0.26
N TRP A 977 0.94 -31.46 -1.21
CA TRP A 977 2.12 -30.61 -1.07
C TRP A 977 1.99 -29.61 0.10
N ARG A 978 0.79 -29.13 0.37
CA ARG A 978 0.52 -28.26 1.53
C ARG A 978 0.66 -29.02 2.86
N VAL A 979 0.24 -30.31 2.92
CA VAL A 979 0.48 -31.20 4.07
C VAL A 979 1.98 -31.43 4.27
N ILE A 980 2.73 -31.70 3.19
CA ILE A 980 4.20 -31.80 3.26
C ILE A 980 4.81 -30.49 3.79
N GLY A 981 4.30 -29.35 3.35
CA GLY A 981 4.70 -28.03 3.85
C GLY A 981 4.43 -27.87 5.35
N PHE A 982 3.28 -28.36 5.84
CA PHE A 982 2.93 -28.36 7.26
C PHE A 982 3.90 -29.22 8.08
N VAL A 983 4.20 -30.44 7.64
CA VAL A 983 5.15 -31.35 8.30
C VAL A 983 6.57 -30.76 8.30
N ARG A 984 7.01 -30.18 7.17
CA ARG A 984 8.31 -29.49 7.09
C ARG A 984 8.41 -28.29 8.01
N ALA A 985 7.32 -27.57 8.28
CA ALA A 985 7.31 -26.48 9.25
C ALA A 985 7.62 -26.95 10.69
N MET A 986 7.34 -28.23 11.01
CA MET A 986 7.68 -28.82 12.31
C MET A 986 9.13 -29.31 12.40
N GLN A 987 9.75 -29.70 11.25
CA GLN A 987 11.00 -30.47 11.22
C GLN A 987 12.23 -29.66 10.76
N LYS A 988 12.05 -28.63 9.95
CA LYS A 988 13.18 -27.93 9.31
C LYS A 988 13.19 -26.45 9.57
N PRO A 989 14.41 -25.89 9.70
CA PRO A 989 14.61 -24.46 9.83
C PRO A 989 14.13 -23.69 8.57
N ARG A 990 13.93 -22.36 8.74
CA ARG A 990 13.41 -21.45 7.73
C ARG A 990 14.53 -21.01 6.82
N GLY A 991 14.37 -21.12 5.50
CA GLY A 991 15.34 -20.64 4.50
C GLY A 991 14.69 -20.43 3.14
N TRP A 992 15.15 -19.42 2.41
CA TRP A 992 14.77 -19.14 1.02
C TRP A 992 15.38 -20.17 0.08
N GLN A 993 14.55 -20.82 -0.77
CA GLN A 993 15.02 -21.72 -1.83
C GLN A 993 14.94 -20.99 -3.18
N LYS A 994 16.02 -21.02 -3.96
CA LYS A 994 16.10 -20.40 -5.28
C LYS A 994 15.20 -21.13 -6.30
N PHE A 995 14.60 -20.32 -7.20
CA PHE A 995 13.86 -20.82 -8.38
C PHE A 995 14.71 -20.53 -9.62
N GLU A 996 14.73 -21.47 -10.56
CA GLU A 996 15.26 -21.25 -11.90
C GLU A 996 14.21 -20.48 -12.72
N ARG A 997 14.62 -19.37 -13.33
CA ARG A 997 13.81 -18.49 -14.19
C ARG A 997 14.30 -18.61 -15.62
N ARG A 998 13.41 -18.55 -16.61
CA ARG A 998 13.75 -18.66 -18.05
C ARG A 998 13.87 -17.32 -18.76
N GLY A 999 13.32 -16.24 -18.20
CA GLY A 999 13.31 -14.91 -18.79
C GLY A 999 12.35 -14.78 -19.99
N PHE A 1000 12.16 -13.54 -20.48
CA PHE A 1000 11.14 -13.21 -21.49
C PHE A 1000 11.48 -13.67 -22.93
N LYS A 1001 12.72 -14.03 -23.24
CA LYS A 1001 13.21 -14.24 -24.64
C LYS A 1001 13.09 -15.66 -25.21
N ASP A 1002 12.72 -16.69 -24.45
CA ASP A 1002 12.84 -18.10 -24.88
C ASP A 1002 11.63 -18.68 -25.65
N ASN A 1003 10.59 -17.88 -25.94
CA ASN A 1003 9.40 -18.40 -26.65
C ASN A 1003 9.51 -18.46 -28.20
N ASP A 1004 10.48 -17.77 -28.82
CA ASP A 1004 10.56 -17.70 -30.31
C ASP A 1004 11.69 -18.55 -30.90
N ARG A 1005 12.62 -19.12 -30.14
CA ARG A 1005 13.77 -19.88 -30.71
C ARG A 1005 13.50 -21.36 -31.02
N LYS A 1006 12.42 -21.95 -30.54
CA LYS A 1006 12.12 -23.37 -30.87
C LYS A 1006 11.27 -23.58 -32.13
N ASP A 1007 10.58 -22.59 -32.62
CA ASP A 1007 9.82 -22.71 -33.87
C ASP A 1007 10.67 -22.41 -35.11
N GLY A 1008 11.87 -21.81 -34.96
CA GLY A 1008 12.83 -21.56 -36.05
C GLY A 1008 13.83 -22.68 -36.33
N ALA A 1009 14.01 -23.64 -35.37
CA ALA A 1009 15.02 -24.68 -35.49
C ALA A 1009 14.52 -26.00 -36.14
N MET A 1010 13.23 -26.11 -36.45
CA MET A 1010 12.67 -27.26 -37.18
C MET A 1010 12.36 -27.00 -38.69
N GLY A 1011 12.65 -25.78 -39.17
CA GLY A 1011 12.44 -25.39 -40.56
C GLY A 1011 13.69 -25.34 -41.47
N GLY A 1012 14.88 -25.68 -40.93
CA GLY A 1012 16.15 -25.49 -41.61
C GLY A 1012 16.95 -26.75 -41.98
N ALA A 1013 16.31 -27.91 -42.08
CA ALA A 1013 16.99 -29.13 -42.51
C ALA A 1013 16.21 -29.84 -43.63
N GLN A 1014 15.92 -29.10 -44.70
CA GLN A 1014 15.62 -29.64 -46.06
C GLN A 1014 15.59 -28.46 -47.04
N GLN A 1015 16.75 -28.06 -47.51
CA GLN A 1015 17.07 -27.67 -48.87
C GLN A 1015 18.61 -27.62 -49.02
#